data_689d3cb5db0f36f1fa99b87a6e17eb81
#
_entry.id   689d3cb5db0f36f1fa99b87a6e17eb81
#
_cell.length_a   1.000
_cell.length_b   1.000
_cell.length_c   1.000
_cell.angle_alpha   90.00
_cell.angle_beta   90.00
_cell.angle_gamma   90.00
#
_symmetry.space_group_name_H-M   'P 1'
#
loop_
_entity.id
_entity.type
_entity.pdbx_description
1 polymer ?
#
loop_
_entity_poly.entity_id
_entity_poly.type
_entity_poly.pdbx_seq_one_letter_code
_entity_poly.pdbx_strand_id
1 'polypeptide(L)'
;MSKGLAWTAWARRGARRAALAGAAGLAIAAALSTGMAGAQSKGDQTANELANCPALAPTADMLDFSPISDGTLAVQAPEVADPRADVTLSGDGGSGAVAEDAATVLADNIVLTDDRTLIAAGGVVIWYQGARLVASRLTVDGASGDLTIEGPIHLTEPGRRGTDQETTLIADTAQLDRKLQDGIIRGARLVIARELQLAATELQRTGGGRMTRLTNVIASSCQVCAENPVPLWEIRARSITHDAERRELTLEQPRFRAFGLPLGGLPFTITAPDPTVDRRSGFLRPQMRTTSSLGFGLKVPYFVTLGRSADLTLTPYLSASRTRTLEARYRQAFSFGELQLEGAISRDDLEEGETRGYLFGAGRFDLPRGYQLGVQIQTASSRQYLLDYDITDADRLWSGVTLQRINADRFTIARIGNYESLREGEEASTSPAQVADAIWMRRIEPGLVGGEALLQWSLHAHRRPSKEDVVGRDMARASFGVDWRRSEILPGGFVAAGLFGLNADLYRIAQDSQYDDVESRVVPTLGAELRWPLMAQSGGATHLVEPVVQLLYSPRTDDDTDIPNEDSRLIEFDEGNLFGFNRFPGWDAYESGLRANVGVSWTRLDPTGWSIGLTAGRVFRDKPDEAFAVDSPLYGRRSDWLVATHFSGANGLAIANRALFDDDLKFSRDELRLGWLRPNLQLSAGYLWIDSDRGESRSFDASELSAAVGWQIAPGLWGKAETRYDFVANRAQKAELGVTYRNECITVDMGVERRFSASDTLEAQTDFDLSVRLGGFGRQKDGPGTVARRSCMR
;
A
#
# COMPACT_ATOMS: atom_id res chain seq x y z
N MET A 1 -40.06 -16.73 -18.83
CA MET A 1 -39.62 -15.47 -19.49
C MET A 1 -39.70 -14.26 -18.59
N SER A 2 -39.43 -14.39 -17.28
CA SER A 2 -39.47 -13.27 -16.30
C SER A 2 -38.17 -13.03 -15.52
N LYS A 3 -37.08 -13.75 -15.84
CA LYS A 3 -35.79 -13.68 -15.12
C LYS A 3 -34.75 -12.69 -15.69
N GLY A 4 -35.06 -12.01 -16.79
CA GLY A 4 -34.16 -11.02 -17.41
C GLY A 4 -34.29 -9.58 -16.89
N LEU A 5 -35.34 -9.29 -16.12
CA LEU A 5 -35.66 -7.93 -15.68
C LEU A 5 -34.95 -7.51 -14.38
N ALA A 6 -34.50 -8.45 -13.54
CA ALA A 6 -33.86 -8.15 -12.26
C ALA A 6 -32.41 -7.65 -12.44
N TRP A 7 -31.69 -8.19 -13.42
CA TRP A 7 -30.28 -7.80 -13.69
C TRP A 7 -30.17 -6.37 -14.25
N THR A 8 -31.11 -6.03 -15.14
CA THR A 8 -31.17 -4.67 -15.72
C THR A 8 -31.59 -3.62 -14.69
N ALA A 9 -32.29 -4.01 -13.63
CA ALA A 9 -32.69 -3.11 -12.57
C ALA A 9 -31.57 -2.83 -11.59
N TRP A 10 -30.67 -3.80 -11.34
CA TRP A 10 -29.50 -3.60 -10.48
C TRP A 10 -28.43 -2.75 -11.18
N ALA A 11 -28.07 -3.08 -12.40
CA ALA A 11 -27.13 -2.31 -13.22
C ALA A 11 -27.63 -0.87 -13.46
N ARG A 12 -28.96 -0.68 -13.66
CA ARG A 12 -29.53 0.66 -13.81
C ARG A 12 -29.58 1.47 -12.52
N ARG A 13 -29.70 0.84 -11.34
CA ARG A 13 -29.64 1.52 -10.04
C ARG A 13 -28.22 1.94 -9.69
N GLY A 14 -27.23 1.11 -9.91
CA GLY A 14 -25.82 1.46 -9.74
C GLY A 14 -25.36 2.55 -10.69
N ALA A 15 -25.70 2.43 -11.99
CA ALA A 15 -25.34 3.43 -12.98
C ALA A 15 -26.05 4.79 -12.79
N ARG A 16 -27.30 4.80 -12.31
CA ARG A 16 -28.00 6.07 -12.00
C ARG A 16 -27.41 6.77 -10.77
N ARG A 17 -26.96 6.02 -9.75
CA ARG A 17 -26.31 6.60 -8.56
C ARG A 17 -24.94 7.16 -8.91
N ALA A 18 -24.15 6.45 -9.73
CA ALA A 18 -22.86 6.92 -10.21
C ALA A 18 -22.95 8.14 -11.16
N ALA A 19 -23.99 8.20 -12.00
CA ALA A 19 -24.19 9.32 -12.92
C ALA A 19 -24.63 10.61 -12.21
N LEU A 20 -25.38 10.51 -11.10
CA LEU A 20 -25.77 11.66 -10.28
C LEU A 20 -24.59 12.22 -9.48
N ALA A 21 -23.70 11.35 -8.98
CA ALA A 21 -22.47 11.79 -8.32
C ALA A 21 -21.48 12.48 -9.27
N GLY A 22 -21.37 12.00 -10.52
CA GLY A 22 -20.53 12.60 -11.56
C GLY A 22 -21.02 13.98 -12.04
N ALA A 23 -22.34 14.17 -12.17
CA ALA A 23 -22.92 15.44 -12.65
C ALA A 23 -22.79 16.57 -11.61
N ALA A 24 -22.90 16.26 -10.31
CA ALA A 24 -22.72 17.24 -9.25
C ALA A 24 -21.25 17.65 -9.06
N GLY A 25 -20.30 16.74 -9.28
CA GLY A 25 -18.86 17.04 -9.22
C GLY A 25 -18.40 18.02 -10.30
N LEU A 26 -18.97 17.93 -11.50
CA LEU A 26 -18.69 18.85 -12.61
C LEU A 26 -19.24 20.27 -12.36
N ALA A 27 -20.36 20.39 -11.68
CA ALA A 27 -20.95 21.69 -11.35
C ALA A 27 -20.13 22.48 -10.30
N ILE A 28 -19.53 21.78 -9.33
CA ILE A 28 -18.68 22.39 -8.31
C ILE A 28 -17.30 22.77 -8.90
N ALA A 29 -16.75 21.98 -9.80
CA ALA A 29 -15.52 22.30 -10.51
C ALA A 29 -15.66 23.55 -11.41
N ALA A 30 -16.82 23.73 -12.02
CA ALA A 30 -17.12 24.90 -12.87
C ALA A 30 -17.33 26.19 -12.05
N ALA A 31 -17.91 26.11 -10.85
CA ALA A 31 -18.13 27.27 -9.97
C ALA A 31 -16.82 27.76 -9.32
N LEU A 32 -15.82 26.87 -9.11
CA LEU A 32 -14.52 27.23 -8.54
C LEU A 32 -13.52 27.79 -9.57
N SER A 33 -13.75 27.58 -10.89
CA SER A 33 -12.83 28.02 -11.95
C SER A 33 -12.99 29.48 -12.39
N THR A 34 -14.10 30.15 -12.03
CA THR A 34 -14.41 31.52 -12.47
C THR A 34 -13.93 32.63 -11.53
N GLY A 35 -13.28 32.30 -10.39
CA GLY A 35 -12.97 33.27 -9.32
C GLY A 35 -11.50 33.69 -9.17
N MET A 36 -10.53 33.19 -9.93
CA MET A 36 -9.12 33.55 -9.70
C MET A 36 -8.30 33.68 -10.98
N ALA A 37 -8.34 34.86 -11.58
CA ALA A 37 -7.32 35.32 -12.51
C ALA A 37 -6.42 36.35 -11.80
N GLY A 38 -5.13 36.04 -11.68
CA GLY A 38 -4.07 37.02 -11.39
C GLY A 38 -3.23 36.73 -10.16
N ALA A 39 -2.06 36.12 -10.37
CA ALA A 39 -0.74 36.52 -9.89
C ALA A 39 0.26 35.36 -10.07
N GLN A 40 1.21 35.56 -10.97
CA GLN A 40 2.42 34.71 -11.09
C GLN A 40 3.52 35.26 -10.18
N SER A 41 4.21 34.40 -9.42
CA SER A 41 5.65 34.59 -9.16
C SER A 41 6.34 33.28 -8.83
N LYS A 42 7.58 33.18 -9.28
CA LYS A 42 8.52 32.08 -9.26
C LYS A 42 9.04 31.75 -7.84
N GLY A 43 9.36 30.50 -7.59
CA GLY A 43 10.20 30.09 -6.46
C GLY A 43 10.27 28.58 -6.35
N ASP A 44 11.45 28.06 -6.66
CA ASP A 44 11.85 26.67 -6.80
C ASP A 44 12.32 26.06 -5.46
N GLN A 45 12.18 24.76 -5.34
CA GLN A 45 12.89 23.82 -4.42
C GLN A 45 12.76 23.99 -2.91
N THR A 46 11.95 23.16 -2.31
CA THR A 46 12.24 22.25 -1.14
C THR A 46 10.94 21.58 -0.68
N ALA A 47 10.68 20.38 -1.14
CA ALA A 47 9.53 19.59 -0.69
C ALA A 47 10.02 18.21 -0.28
N ASN A 48 10.47 18.07 0.98
CA ASN A 48 10.67 16.73 1.54
C ASN A 48 10.75 16.72 3.07
N GLU A 49 9.82 17.39 3.76
CA GLU A 49 9.68 17.22 5.21
C GLU A 49 8.32 17.76 5.69
N LEU A 50 7.22 17.10 5.44
CA LEU A 50 5.95 17.30 6.17
C LEU A 50 4.91 16.25 5.73
N ALA A 51 5.22 14.99 5.97
CA ALA A 51 4.26 13.90 5.82
C ALA A 51 3.89 13.32 7.19
N ASN A 52 3.33 14.15 8.08
CA ASN A 52 2.69 13.68 9.31
C ASN A 52 1.62 14.70 9.74
N CYS A 53 0.47 14.68 9.07
CA CYS A 53 -0.77 15.16 9.65
C CYS A 53 -1.82 14.04 9.46
N PRO A 54 -2.52 13.63 10.53
CA PRO A 54 -3.49 12.53 10.44
C PRO A 54 -4.70 12.95 9.62
N ALA A 55 -5.01 12.15 8.60
CA ALA A 55 -6.26 12.23 7.89
C ALA A 55 -7.40 11.81 8.82
N LEU A 56 -8.42 12.62 8.91
CA LEU A 56 -9.67 12.34 9.62
C LEU A 56 -10.41 11.18 8.97
N ALA A 57 -10.66 10.19 9.75
CA ALA A 57 -11.39 8.92 9.61
C ALA A 57 -10.49 7.72 9.33
N PRO A 58 -10.28 6.85 10.31
CA PRO A 58 -9.61 5.59 10.09
C PRO A 58 -10.61 4.59 9.50
N THR A 59 -10.43 4.24 8.25
CA THR A 59 -10.82 2.94 7.76
C THR A 59 -9.75 1.93 8.18
N ALA A 60 -10.13 0.74 8.58
CA ALA A 60 -9.31 -0.31 9.20
C ALA A 60 -8.19 -0.89 8.30
N ASP A 61 -7.85 -0.26 7.19
CA ASP A 61 -6.90 -0.75 6.19
C ASP A 61 -5.50 -0.11 6.27
N MET A 62 -5.07 0.40 7.43
CA MET A 62 -3.72 0.93 7.58
C MET A 62 -2.78 -0.03 8.33
N LEU A 63 -2.56 -1.21 7.78
CA LEU A 63 -1.37 -2.03 8.12
C LEU A 63 -0.73 -2.59 6.83
N ASP A 64 -0.48 -1.73 5.85
CA ASP A 64 0.45 -2.05 4.77
C ASP A 64 1.85 -1.53 5.18
N PHE A 65 2.63 -2.40 5.81
CA PHE A 65 4.03 -2.13 6.13
C PHE A 65 4.89 -2.27 4.88
N SER A 66 4.92 -1.24 4.06
CA SER A 66 6.01 -1.06 3.08
C SER A 66 7.22 -0.49 3.83
N PRO A 67 8.38 -1.16 3.82
CA PRO A 67 9.55 -0.65 4.50
C PRO A 67 10.06 0.63 3.82
N ILE A 68 10.29 1.65 4.65
CA ILE A 68 10.97 2.89 4.30
C ILE A 68 12.37 2.53 3.78
N SER A 69 12.70 2.99 2.58
CA SER A 69 14.02 2.83 1.98
C SER A 69 15.06 3.68 2.71
N ASP A 70 15.88 3.04 3.55
CA ASP A 70 17.11 3.63 4.04
C ASP A 70 18.11 3.78 2.90
N GLY A 71 18.54 5.02 2.67
CA GLY A 71 19.64 5.35 1.78
C GLY A 71 20.96 4.84 2.34
N THR A 72 21.35 3.64 1.98
CA THR A 72 22.71 3.16 2.22
C THR A 72 23.65 3.74 1.17
N LEU A 73 24.59 4.55 1.63
CA LEU A 73 25.80 4.96 0.91
C LEU A 73 26.51 3.72 0.35
N ALA A 74 26.58 3.63 -0.97
CA ALA A 74 27.38 2.62 -1.64
C ALA A 74 28.87 2.87 -1.34
N VAL A 75 29.45 2.03 -0.51
CA VAL A 75 30.89 1.92 -0.39
C VAL A 75 31.38 1.17 -1.63
N GLN A 76 32.07 1.87 -2.52
CA GLN A 76 32.77 1.29 -3.65
C GLN A 76 33.83 0.33 -3.11
N ALA A 77 33.71 -0.96 -3.42
CA ALA A 77 34.79 -1.92 -3.24
C ALA A 77 35.94 -1.57 -4.20
N PRO A 78 37.20 -1.69 -3.76
CA PRO A 78 38.33 -1.40 -4.63
C PRO A 78 38.39 -2.40 -5.77
N GLU A 79 38.53 -1.85 -6.97
CA GLU A 79 38.74 -2.58 -8.21
C GLU A 79 40.08 -3.33 -8.09
N VAL A 80 40.01 -4.67 -8.06
CA VAL A 80 41.21 -5.51 -8.13
C VAL A 80 41.67 -5.49 -9.59
N ALA A 81 42.76 -4.82 -9.85
CA ALA A 81 43.44 -4.81 -11.14
C ALA A 81 43.87 -6.23 -11.51
N ASP A 82 43.39 -6.72 -12.65
CA ASP A 82 43.84 -7.97 -13.28
C ASP A 82 45.29 -7.80 -13.80
N PRO A 83 46.27 -8.56 -13.35
CA PRO A 83 47.67 -8.43 -13.82
C PRO A 83 47.88 -9.32 -15.06
N ARG A 84 47.26 -9.00 -16.14
CA ARG A 84 47.63 -9.56 -17.44
C ARG A 84 47.94 -8.44 -18.42
N ALA A 85 49.24 -8.35 -18.70
CA ALA A 85 49.82 -7.37 -19.61
C ALA A 85 49.17 -7.37 -20.96
N ASP A 86 48.69 -6.18 -21.38
CA ASP A 86 48.47 -5.82 -22.76
C ASP A 86 49.74 -6.02 -23.57
N VAL A 87 49.81 -7.06 -24.39
CA VAL A 87 50.81 -7.15 -25.46
C VAL A 87 50.16 -6.62 -26.72
N THR A 88 50.27 -5.30 -26.91
CA THR A 88 50.06 -4.67 -28.21
C THR A 88 51.22 -5.03 -29.08
N LEU A 89 51.01 -5.91 -30.05
CA LEU A 89 51.90 -6.06 -31.17
C LEU A 89 51.74 -4.88 -32.12
N SER A 90 52.63 -3.88 -32.02
CA SER A 90 52.77 -2.78 -32.98
C SER A 90 53.40 -3.35 -34.25
N GLY A 91 52.57 -3.63 -35.26
CA GLY A 91 52.97 -3.81 -36.64
C GLY A 91 52.64 -2.54 -37.41
N ASP A 92 53.67 -1.86 -37.91
CA ASP A 92 53.55 -0.68 -38.76
C ASP A 92 52.64 -0.92 -39.98
N GLY A 93 51.73 -0.04 -40.25
CA GLY A 93 51.14 0.12 -41.58
C GLY A 93 49.61 0.09 -41.64
N GLY A 94 48.99 1.25 -41.70
CA GLY A 94 47.69 1.47 -42.35
C GLY A 94 46.52 1.58 -41.38
N SER A 95 46.00 2.81 -41.23
CA SER A 95 44.69 3.07 -40.61
C SER A 95 43.56 2.52 -41.49
N GLY A 96 43.28 1.23 -41.36
CA GLY A 96 42.04 0.61 -41.85
C GLY A 96 41.05 0.54 -40.69
N ALA A 97 39.85 1.11 -40.86
CA ALA A 97 38.73 0.85 -39.98
C ALA A 97 38.58 -0.64 -39.79
N VAL A 98 38.63 -1.15 -38.54
CA VAL A 98 38.33 -2.54 -38.21
C VAL A 98 36.90 -2.78 -38.68
N ALA A 99 36.74 -3.71 -39.62
CA ALA A 99 35.44 -4.05 -40.18
C ALA A 99 34.54 -4.50 -38.98
N GLU A 100 33.33 -3.96 -38.89
CA GLU A 100 32.34 -4.29 -37.84
C GLU A 100 32.03 -5.78 -37.71
N ASP A 101 32.49 -6.61 -38.67
CA ASP A 101 32.30 -8.06 -38.73
C ASP A 101 33.59 -8.86 -38.42
N ALA A 102 34.61 -8.29 -37.81
CA ALA A 102 35.82 -9.01 -37.45
C ALA A 102 35.66 -9.69 -36.08
N ALA A 103 35.95 -10.96 -36.01
CA ALA A 103 36.06 -11.72 -34.75
C ALA A 103 37.51 -11.67 -34.26
N THR A 104 37.70 -11.41 -32.96
CA THR A 104 39.01 -11.52 -32.30
C THR A 104 39.07 -12.87 -31.61
N VAL A 105 40.15 -13.65 -31.91
CA VAL A 105 40.37 -14.98 -31.34
C VAL A 105 41.71 -14.97 -30.58
N LEU A 106 41.67 -15.38 -29.31
CA LEU A 106 42.87 -15.67 -28.49
C LEU A 106 42.90 -17.16 -28.18
N ALA A 107 44.06 -17.80 -28.25
CA ALA A 107 44.27 -19.18 -27.85
C ALA A 107 45.75 -19.42 -27.57
N ASP A 108 46.08 -20.46 -26.81
CA ASP A 108 47.47 -20.84 -26.54
C ASP A 108 48.20 -21.32 -27.82
N ASN A 109 47.45 -21.92 -28.75
CA ASN A 109 47.97 -22.42 -30.02
C ASN A 109 46.95 -22.15 -31.14
N ILE A 110 47.39 -21.53 -32.26
CA ILE A 110 46.57 -21.32 -33.44
C ILE A 110 47.33 -21.85 -34.67
N VAL A 111 46.70 -22.82 -35.37
CA VAL A 111 47.25 -23.46 -36.57
C VAL A 111 46.29 -23.20 -37.75
N LEU A 112 46.83 -22.77 -38.86
CA LEU A 112 46.12 -22.69 -40.13
C LEU A 112 46.67 -23.80 -41.05
N THR A 113 45.83 -24.72 -41.48
CA THR A 113 46.17 -25.83 -42.37
C THR A 113 46.12 -25.41 -43.85
N ASP A 114 46.68 -26.22 -44.75
CA ASP A 114 46.81 -25.95 -46.18
C ASP A 114 45.43 -25.82 -46.86
N ASP A 115 44.39 -26.46 -46.32
CA ASP A 115 42.99 -26.35 -46.77
C ASP A 115 42.26 -25.16 -46.18
N ARG A 116 42.98 -24.21 -45.53
CA ARG A 116 42.48 -23.01 -44.85
C ARG A 116 41.60 -23.31 -43.62
N THR A 117 41.68 -24.51 -43.04
CA THR A 117 41.04 -24.81 -41.77
C THR A 117 41.85 -24.16 -40.65
N LEU A 118 41.20 -23.31 -39.82
CA LEU A 118 41.79 -22.68 -38.64
C LEU A 118 41.50 -23.56 -37.43
N ILE A 119 42.54 -23.96 -36.69
CA ILE A 119 42.43 -24.70 -35.44
C ILE A 119 43.03 -23.85 -34.32
N ALA A 120 42.19 -23.43 -33.34
CA ALA A 120 42.66 -22.80 -32.14
C ALA A 120 42.45 -23.75 -30.94
N ALA A 121 43.48 -23.93 -30.13
CA ALA A 121 43.45 -24.86 -28.99
C ALA A 121 44.14 -24.28 -27.74
N GLY A 122 43.58 -24.60 -26.57
CA GLY A 122 44.03 -24.10 -25.29
C GLY A 122 43.52 -22.73 -24.97
N GLY A 123 42.67 -22.63 -23.95
CA GLY A 123 42.14 -21.33 -23.44
C GLY A 123 41.55 -20.42 -24.52
N VAL A 124 40.80 -20.99 -25.47
CA VAL A 124 40.24 -20.21 -26.60
C VAL A 124 39.21 -19.22 -26.12
N VAL A 125 39.40 -17.95 -26.48
CA VAL A 125 38.46 -16.85 -26.21
C VAL A 125 38.16 -16.11 -27.51
N ILE A 126 36.88 -15.95 -27.83
CA ILE A 126 36.43 -15.27 -29.03
C ILE A 126 35.55 -14.11 -28.64
N TRP A 127 35.76 -12.93 -29.21
CA TRP A 127 34.87 -11.77 -29.15
C TRP A 127 34.32 -11.51 -30.55
N TYR A 128 33.01 -11.46 -30.66
CA TYR A 128 32.31 -11.16 -31.90
C TYR A 128 31.01 -10.37 -31.60
N GLN A 129 30.85 -9.18 -32.16
CA GLN A 129 29.67 -8.32 -32.01
C GLN A 129 29.18 -8.16 -30.55
N GLY A 130 30.12 -8.06 -29.60
CA GLY A 130 29.83 -7.94 -28.18
C GLY A 130 29.56 -9.25 -27.46
N ALA A 131 29.42 -10.37 -28.18
CA ALA A 131 29.39 -11.71 -27.58
C ALA A 131 30.81 -12.16 -27.24
N ARG A 132 30.92 -12.89 -26.11
CA ARG A 132 32.16 -13.53 -25.64
C ARG A 132 31.96 -15.04 -25.56
N LEU A 133 32.78 -15.79 -26.29
CA LEU A 133 32.78 -17.22 -26.24
C LEU A 133 34.11 -17.71 -25.65
N VAL A 134 34.07 -18.69 -24.75
CA VAL A 134 35.22 -19.36 -24.17
C VAL A 134 35.07 -20.87 -24.44
N ALA A 135 36.14 -21.51 -24.89
CA ALA A 135 36.16 -22.95 -25.23
C ALA A 135 37.54 -23.56 -25.03
N SER A 136 37.65 -24.90 -25.06
CA SER A 136 38.96 -25.55 -25.06
C SER A 136 39.57 -25.66 -26.46
N ARG A 137 38.73 -25.82 -27.50
CA ARG A 137 39.16 -25.89 -28.88
C ARG A 137 38.12 -25.31 -29.83
N LEU A 138 38.59 -24.63 -30.88
CA LEU A 138 37.82 -24.16 -32.01
C LEU A 138 38.42 -24.69 -33.31
N THR A 139 37.58 -25.22 -34.17
CA THR A 139 37.94 -25.53 -35.55
C THR A 139 37.01 -24.75 -36.48
N VAL A 140 37.57 -23.97 -37.38
CA VAL A 140 36.87 -23.24 -38.43
C VAL A 140 37.16 -23.88 -39.76
N ASP A 141 36.14 -24.46 -40.41
CA ASP A 141 36.29 -25.08 -41.71
C ASP A 141 36.56 -24.02 -42.77
N GLY A 142 37.62 -24.19 -43.52
CA GLY A 142 38.08 -23.20 -44.53
C GLY A 142 37.17 -23.06 -45.73
N ALA A 143 36.32 -24.05 -46.02
CA ALA A 143 35.45 -24.08 -47.18
C ALA A 143 34.04 -23.54 -46.85
N SER A 144 33.45 -24.05 -45.78
CA SER A 144 32.10 -23.63 -45.35
C SER A 144 32.11 -22.43 -44.39
N GLY A 145 33.20 -22.31 -43.63
CA GLY A 145 33.31 -21.33 -42.57
C GLY A 145 32.58 -21.75 -41.29
N ASP A 146 32.10 -22.98 -41.21
CA ASP A 146 31.41 -23.51 -40.05
C ASP A 146 32.39 -23.71 -38.88
N LEU A 147 31.87 -23.49 -37.68
CA LEU A 147 32.62 -23.57 -36.44
C LEU A 147 32.27 -24.85 -35.70
N THR A 148 33.27 -25.68 -35.43
CA THR A 148 33.19 -26.81 -34.50
C THR A 148 33.91 -26.43 -33.22
N ILE A 149 33.18 -26.40 -32.09
CA ILE A 149 33.68 -25.92 -30.81
C ILE A 149 33.57 -27.07 -29.79
N GLU A 150 34.69 -27.31 -29.12
CA GLU A 150 34.77 -28.32 -28.06
C GLU A 150 34.89 -27.63 -26.70
N GLY A 151 34.06 -28.10 -25.74
CA GLY A 151 33.88 -27.49 -24.45
C GLY A 151 34.84 -27.90 -23.35
N PRO A 152 34.65 -27.32 -22.18
CA PRO A 152 33.44 -26.57 -21.73
C PRO A 152 33.29 -25.24 -22.46
N ILE A 153 32.14 -25.07 -23.10
CA ILE A 153 31.78 -23.82 -23.83
C ILE A 153 31.04 -22.89 -22.90
N HIS A 154 31.46 -21.61 -22.88
CA HIS A 154 30.76 -20.52 -22.24
C HIS A 154 30.55 -19.38 -23.27
N LEU A 155 29.33 -19.23 -23.75
CA LEU A 155 28.95 -18.14 -24.64
C LEU A 155 28.09 -17.15 -23.87
N THR A 156 28.56 -15.90 -23.78
CA THR A 156 27.82 -14.80 -23.17
C THR A 156 27.43 -13.81 -24.25
N GLU A 157 26.13 -13.59 -24.41
CA GLU A 157 25.56 -12.66 -25.38
C GLU A 157 25.04 -11.42 -24.65
N PRO A 158 25.38 -10.20 -25.10
CA PRO A 158 24.84 -8.97 -24.50
C PRO A 158 23.33 -8.90 -24.72
N GLY A 159 22.61 -8.30 -23.79
CA GLY A 159 21.20 -7.98 -23.96
C GLY A 159 20.97 -7.12 -25.19
N ARG A 160 19.90 -7.38 -25.93
CA ARG A 160 19.50 -6.52 -27.07
C ARG A 160 19.26 -5.08 -26.59
N ARG A 161 19.53 -4.09 -27.47
CA ARG A 161 19.45 -2.66 -27.15
C ARG A 161 18.27 -2.30 -26.25
N GLY A 162 18.58 -1.82 -25.05
CA GLY A 162 17.63 -1.34 -24.05
C GLY A 162 17.33 -2.31 -22.89
N THR A 163 18.02 -3.45 -22.81
CA THR A 163 17.94 -4.34 -21.64
C THR A 163 19.34 -4.67 -21.15
N ASP A 164 19.63 -4.45 -19.86
CA ASP A 164 20.90 -4.86 -19.21
C ASP A 164 20.96 -6.38 -18.97
N GLN A 165 20.21 -7.19 -19.72
CA GLN A 165 19.98 -8.59 -19.43
C GLN A 165 20.77 -9.49 -20.36
N GLU A 166 21.83 -10.02 -19.82
CA GLU A 166 22.74 -10.97 -20.43
C GLU A 166 22.13 -12.36 -20.59
N THR A 167 22.37 -13.02 -21.72
CA THR A 167 22.07 -14.45 -21.92
C THR A 167 23.35 -15.23 -21.91
N THR A 168 23.44 -16.27 -21.07
CA THR A 168 24.59 -17.12 -20.98
C THR A 168 24.23 -18.53 -21.43
N LEU A 169 25.01 -19.09 -22.34
CA LEU A 169 24.91 -20.46 -22.81
C LEU A 169 26.16 -21.22 -22.38
N ILE A 170 25.96 -22.36 -21.72
CA ILE A 170 27.02 -23.31 -21.35
C ILE A 170 26.75 -24.62 -22.10
N ALA A 171 27.77 -25.26 -22.67
CA ALA A 171 27.60 -26.49 -23.43
C ALA A 171 28.84 -27.36 -23.44
N ASP A 172 28.68 -28.63 -23.87
CA ASP A 172 29.79 -29.55 -24.02
C ASP A 172 30.42 -29.42 -25.42
N THR A 173 29.62 -29.36 -26.46
CA THR A 173 30.07 -29.20 -27.85
C THR A 173 29.09 -28.35 -28.66
N ALA A 174 29.60 -27.66 -29.66
CA ALA A 174 28.76 -26.88 -30.57
C ALA A 174 29.24 -26.94 -32.01
N GLN A 175 28.30 -26.98 -32.94
CA GLN A 175 28.51 -26.79 -34.36
C GLN A 175 27.66 -25.60 -34.79
N LEU A 176 28.33 -24.46 -35.09
CA LEU A 176 27.67 -23.21 -35.34
C LEU A 176 28.13 -22.64 -36.71
N ASP A 177 27.32 -21.78 -37.25
CA ASP A 177 27.68 -20.96 -38.38
C ASP A 177 28.76 -19.94 -38.02
N ARG A 178 29.34 -19.31 -39.06
CA ARG A 178 30.40 -18.31 -38.94
C ARG A 178 30.04 -17.10 -38.04
N LYS A 179 28.75 -16.85 -37.86
CA LYS A 179 28.23 -15.74 -37.03
C LYS A 179 27.88 -16.15 -35.61
N LEU A 180 28.12 -17.41 -35.21
CA LEU A 180 27.73 -17.96 -33.91
C LEU A 180 26.20 -17.94 -33.66
N GLN A 181 25.42 -17.86 -34.73
CA GLN A 181 23.98 -17.60 -34.64
C GLN A 181 23.14 -18.87 -34.83
N ASP A 182 23.42 -19.66 -35.86
CA ASP A 182 22.65 -20.86 -36.18
C ASP A 182 23.49 -22.11 -36.00
N GLY A 183 22.88 -23.24 -35.60
CA GLY A 183 23.56 -24.50 -35.45
C GLY A 183 23.02 -25.39 -34.35
N ILE A 184 23.77 -26.41 -33.99
CA ILE A 184 23.41 -27.43 -33.00
C ILE A 184 24.42 -27.45 -31.87
N ILE A 185 23.93 -27.46 -30.65
CA ILE A 185 24.68 -27.41 -29.41
C ILE A 185 24.23 -28.57 -28.52
N ARG A 186 25.16 -29.32 -27.97
CA ARG A 186 24.85 -30.49 -27.14
C ARG A 186 25.30 -30.31 -25.72
N GLY A 187 24.52 -30.90 -24.78
CA GLY A 187 24.73 -30.73 -23.34
C GLY A 187 24.44 -29.28 -22.91
N ALA A 188 23.47 -28.64 -23.54
CA ALA A 188 23.24 -27.21 -23.44
C ALA A 188 22.53 -26.80 -22.17
N ARG A 189 23.04 -25.73 -21.55
CA ARG A 189 22.37 -25.02 -20.47
C ARG A 189 22.28 -23.53 -20.84
N LEU A 190 21.08 -23.08 -21.07
CA LEU A 190 20.78 -21.68 -21.38
C LEU A 190 20.29 -20.97 -20.13
N VAL A 191 20.87 -19.80 -19.79
CA VAL A 191 20.47 -18.97 -18.68
C VAL A 191 19.99 -17.62 -19.23
N ILE A 192 18.72 -17.34 -19.06
CA ILE A 192 18.09 -16.11 -19.55
C ILE A 192 17.95 -15.13 -18.38
N ALA A 193 18.48 -13.92 -18.54
CA ALA A 193 18.36 -12.83 -17.58
C ALA A 193 18.85 -13.17 -16.16
N ARG A 194 19.74 -14.16 -16.02
CA ARG A 194 20.19 -14.71 -14.73
C ARG A 194 19.08 -15.26 -13.84
N GLU A 195 17.85 -15.37 -14.36
CA GLU A 195 16.66 -15.79 -13.61
C GLU A 195 16.16 -17.17 -13.99
N LEU A 196 16.05 -17.47 -15.28
CA LEU A 196 15.55 -18.75 -15.78
C LEU A 196 16.65 -19.59 -16.40
N GLN A 197 16.80 -20.83 -15.93
CA GLN A 197 17.75 -21.82 -16.44
C GLN A 197 17.01 -22.91 -17.20
N LEU A 198 17.48 -23.19 -18.42
CA LEU A 198 16.98 -24.23 -19.29
C LEU A 198 18.11 -25.22 -19.58
N ALA A 199 18.02 -26.44 -19.09
CA ALA A 199 18.98 -27.49 -19.40
C ALA A 199 18.37 -28.47 -20.41
N ALA A 200 19.10 -28.79 -21.49
CA ALA A 200 18.62 -29.64 -22.58
C ALA A 200 19.69 -30.59 -23.06
N THR A 201 19.28 -31.74 -23.59
CA THR A 201 20.19 -32.66 -24.25
C THR A 201 20.76 -32.10 -25.55
N GLU A 202 19.94 -31.33 -26.25
CA GLU A 202 20.29 -30.67 -27.50
C GLU A 202 19.57 -29.33 -27.62
N LEU A 203 20.27 -28.35 -28.14
CA LEU A 203 19.77 -27.03 -28.47
C LEU A 203 20.07 -26.74 -29.93
N GLN A 204 19.05 -26.40 -30.69
CA GLN A 204 19.14 -25.98 -32.07
C GLN A 204 18.79 -24.51 -32.21
N ARG A 205 19.69 -23.74 -32.82
CA ARG A 205 19.46 -22.32 -33.15
C ARG A 205 19.22 -22.18 -34.64
N THR A 206 18.27 -21.34 -35.01
CA THR A 206 17.89 -21.08 -36.41
C THR A 206 17.42 -19.63 -36.59
N GLY A 207 17.46 -19.18 -37.86
CA GLY A 207 16.96 -17.87 -38.24
C GLY A 207 17.82 -16.71 -37.76
N GLY A 208 19.13 -16.87 -37.74
CA GLY A 208 20.07 -15.87 -37.25
C GLY A 208 20.02 -15.74 -35.73
N GLY A 209 19.88 -16.86 -35.00
CA GLY A 209 19.76 -16.90 -33.55
C GLY A 209 18.43 -16.47 -33.00
N ARG A 210 17.41 -16.20 -33.84
CA ARG A 210 16.09 -15.76 -33.42
C ARG A 210 15.30 -16.85 -32.70
N MET A 211 15.34 -18.05 -33.28
CA MET A 211 14.64 -19.22 -32.74
C MET A 211 15.63 -20.16 -32.09
N THR A 212 15.39 -20.50 -30.83
CA THR A 212 16.18 -21.48 -30.08
C THR A 212 15.27 -22.61 -29.61
N ARG A 213 15.43 -23.80 -30.17
CA ARG A 213 14.67 -24.98 -29.79
C ARG A 213 15.54 -25.90 -28.93
N LEU A 214 15.04 -26.23 -27.76
CA LEU A 214 15.68 -27.12 -26.81
C LEU A 214 14.87 -28.42 -26.75
N THR A 215 15.56 -29.57 -26.71
CA THR A 215 14.94 -30.90 -26.70
C THR A 215 15.23 -31.59 -25.37
N ASN A 216 14.24 -32.29 -24.81
CA ASN A 216 14.30 -32.93 -23.49
C ASN A 216 14.73 -31.92 -22.40
N VAL A 217 13.90 -30.91 -22.18
CA VAL A 217 14.28 -29.76 -21.42
C VAL A 217 13.81 -29.83 -19.97
N ILE A 218 14.66 -29.35 -19.08
CA ILE A 218 14.35 -29.03 -17.69
C ILE A 218 14.51 -27.54 -17.54
N ALA A 219 13.42 -26.86 -17.14
CA ALA A 219 13.39 -25.42 -16.82
C ALA A 219 13.23 -25.21 -15.33
N SER A 220 14.02 -24.30 -14.74
CA SER A 220 13.91 -23.87 -13.36
C SER A 220 14.58 -22.51 -13.17
N SER A 221 14.10 -21.71 -12.20
CA SER A 221 14.81 -20.52 -11.74
C SER A 221 15.65 -20.79 -10.49
N CYS A 222 15.54 -21.99 -9.92
CA CYS A 222 16.29 -22.35 -8.73
C CYS A 222 17.78 -22.58 -9.06
N GLN A 223 18.66 -22.05 -8.23
CA GLN A 223 20.09 -22.36 -8.35
C GLN A 223 20.33 -23.85 -8.07
N VAL A 224 21.07 -24.48 -8.94
CA VAL A 224 21.44 -25.89 -8.85
C VAL A 224 22.96 -25.99 -8.70
N CYS A 225 23.44 -26.70 -7.71
CA CYS A 225 24.87 -26.92 -7.45
C CYS A 225 25.13 -28.38 -7.06
N ALA A 226 26.40 -28.77 -6.96
CA ALA A 226 26.79 -30.13 -6.64
C ALA A 226 26.16 -30.67 -5.36
N GLU A 227 26.03 -29.81 -4.34
CA GLU A 227 25.41 -30.14 -3.04
C GLU A 227 23.88 -30.22 -3.09
N ASN A 228 23.25 -29.47 -4.00
CA ASN A 228 21.82 -29.41 -4.21
C ASN A 228 21.47 -29.59 -5.69
N PRO A 229 21.61 -30.81 -6.22
CA PRO A 229 21.46 -31.09 -7.65
C PRO A 229 20.00 -31.07 -8.14
N VAL A 230 19.03 -31.16 -7.21
CA VAL A 230 17.59 -31.12 -7.53
C VAL A 230 17.04 -29.72 -7.22
N PRO A 231 16.50 -29.00 -8.20
CA PRO A 231 15.84 -27.73 -7.96
C PRO A 231 14.57 -27.93 -7.13
N LEU A 232 14.17 -26.90 -6.37
CA LEU A 232 12.93 -26.95 -5.57
C LEU A 232 11.69 -27.10 -6.45
N TRP A 233 11.72 -26.52 -7.66
CA TRP A 233 10.72 -26.75 -8.67
C TRP A 233 11.38 -26.89 -10.04
N GLU A 234 10.78 -27.70 -10.90
CA GLU A 234 11.20 -27.87 -12.28
C GLU A 234 10.00 -28.11 -13.21
N ILE A 235 10.12 -27.62 -14.41
CA ILE A 235 9.22 -27.95 -15.51
C ILE A 235 10.03 -28.81 -16.48
N ARG A 236 9.59 -30.04 -16.72
CA ARG A 236 10.13 -30.91 -17.78
C ARG A 236 9.23 -30.84 -19.00
N ALA A 237 9.79 -30.57 -20.15
CA ALA A 237 9.06 -30.48 -21.39
C ALA A 237 9.75 -31.37 -22.47
N ARG A 238 8.96 -31.87 -23.41
CA ARG A 238 9.51 -32.56 -24.60
C ARG A 238 10.41 -31.63 -25.38
N SER A 239 9.93 -30.41 -25.63
CA SER A 239 10.74 -29.33 -26.18
C SER A 239 10.32 -28.00 -25.60
N ILE A 240 11.26 -27.04 -25.57
CA ILE A 240 11.00 -25.63 -25.33
C ILE A 240 11.57 -24.86 -26.49
N THR A 241 10.75 -24.04 -27.12
CA THR A 241 11.17 -23.11 -28.16
C THR A 241 11.15 -21.69 -27.63
N HIS A 242 12.30 -21.04 -27.64
CA HIS A 242 12.44 -19.63 -27.31
C HIS A 242 12.47 -18.79 -28.57
N ASP A 243 11.52 -17.88 -28.74
CA ASP A 243 11.54 -16.87 -29.79
C ASP A 243 12.05 -15.56 -29.17
N ALA A 244 13.29 -15.21 -29.49
CA ALA A 244 13.97 -14.03 -28.94
C ALA A 244 13.37 -12.70 -29.47
N GLU A 245 12.68 -12.69 -30.61
CA GLU A 245 12.02 -11.49 -31.13
C GLU A 245 10.69 -11.25 -30.44
N ARG A 246 9.90 -12.32 -30.26
CA ARG A 246 8.61 -12.27 -29.54
C ARG A 246 8.77 -12.32 -28.05
N ARG A 247 9.96 -12.70 -27.56
CA ARG A 247 10.25 -12.91 -26.13
C ARG A 247 9.29 -13.93 -25.50
N GLU A 248 9.15 -15.06 -26.18
CA GLU A 248 8.22 -16.14 -25.80
C GLU A 248 8.95 -17.46 -25.63
N LEU A 249 8.46 -18.23 -24.67
CA LEU A 249 8.82 -19.60 -24.44
C LEU A 249 7.61 -20.48 -24.73
N THR A 250 7.70 -21.33 -25.74
CA THR A 250 6.67 -22.33 -26.09
C THR A 250 7.09 -23.69 -25.56
N LEU A 251 6.31 -24.24 -24.62
CA LEU A 251 6.59 -25.50 -23.92
C LEU A 251 5.65 -26.58 -24.45
N GLU A 252 6.20 -27.66 -24.98
CA GLU A 252 5.46 -28.84 -25.46
C GLU A 252 5.32 -29.86 -24.34
N GLN A 253 4.09 -30.24 -23.98
CA GLN A 253 3.75 -31.23 -22.95
C GLN A 253 4.50 -31.01 -21.63
N PRO A 254 4.38 -29.84 -21.00
CA PRO A 254 5.09 -29.54 -19.76
C PRO A 254 4.58 -30.40 -18.61
N ARG A 255 5.51 -30.90 -17.79
CA ARG A 255 5.25 -31.62 -16.54
C ARG A 255 5.89 -30.89 -15.39
N PHE A 256 5.07 -30.56 -14.40
CA PHE A 256 5.51 -29.81 -13.22
C PHE A 256 5.96 -30.75 -12.12
N ARG A 257 7.08 -30.43 -11.48
CA ARG A 257 7.60 -31.12 -10.30
C ARG A 257 8.02 -30.11 -9.26
N ALA A 258 7.77 -30.44 -8.01
CA ALA A 258 8.27 -29.66 -6.87
C ALA A 258 8.86 -30.61 -5.83
N PHE A 259 9.99 -30.23 -5.26
CA PHE A 259 10.75 -31.07 -4.31
C PHE A 259 11.03 -32.50 -4.84
N GLY A 260 11.20 -32.63 -6.16
CA GLY A 260 11.40 -33.93 -6.82
C GLY A 260 10.13 -34.77 -7.04
N LEU A 261 8.96 -34.33 -6.50
CA LEU A 261 7.68 -35.04 -6.66
C LEU A 261 6.91 -34.52 -7.89
N PRO A 262 6.28 -35.39 -8.67
CA PRO A 262 5.45 -34.95 -9.80
C PRO A 262 4.15 -34.35 -9.30
N LEU A 263 3.85 -33.11 -9.73
CA LEU A 263 2.59 -32.38 -9.41
C LEU A 263 1.52 -32.58 -10.50
N GLY A 264 1.95 -32.95 -11.73
CA GLY A 264 1.05 -33.10 -12.88
C GLY A 264 1.70 -32.64 -14.17
N GLY A 265 0.98 -32.78 -15.27
CA GLY A 265 1.42 -32.35 -16.60
C GLY A 265 0.25 -31.94 -17.48
N LEU A 266 0.52 -31.08 -18.46
CA LEU A 266 -0.44 -30.67 -19.46
C LEU A 266 -0.21 -31.42 -20.78
N PRO A 267 -1.21 -32.05 -21.37
CA PRO A 267 -1.04 -32.81 -22.62
C PRO A 267 -0.92 -31.91 -23.85
N PHE A 268 -1.04 -30.58 -23.69
CA PHE A 268 -1.02 -29.60 -24.76
C PHE A 268 0.15 -28.63 -24.60
N THR A 269 0.39 -27.83 -25.63
CA THR A 269 1.44 -26.81 -25.66
C THR A 269 0.97 -25.56 -24.96
N ILE A 270 1.83 -24.95 -24.13
CA ILE A 270 1.61 -23.67 -23.50
C ILE A 270 2.69 -22.68 -23.91
N THR A 271 2.31 -21.40 -23.97
CA THR A 271 3.24 -20.29 -24.22
C THR A 271 3.34 -19.43 -22.99
N ALA A 272 4.55 -19.10 -22.57
CA ALA A 272 4.85 -18.21 -21.46
C ALA A 272 5.78 -17.09 -21.93
N PRO A 273 5.70 -15.88 -21.35
CA PRO A 273 6.68 -14.85 -21.58
C PRO A 273 8.05 -15.26 -21.01
N ASP A 274 9.11 -14.82 -21.66
CA ASP A 274 10.44 -14.93 -21.04
C ASP A 274 10.63 -13.90 -19.90
N PRO A 275 11.65 -14.05 -19.03
CA PRO A 275 11.86 -13.16 -17.89
C PRO A 275 12.10 -11.69 -18.26
N THR A 276 12.43 -11.40 -19.53
CA THR A 276 12.71 -10.05 -20.01
C THR A 276 11.46 -9.24 -20.33
N VAL A 277 10.28 -9.87 -20.30
CA VAL A 277 9.00 -9.23 -20.62
C VAL A 277 8.37 -8.67 -19.35
N ASP A 278 8.27 -7.36 -19.29
CA ASP A 278 7.63 -6.68 -18.17
C ASP A 278 6.10 -6.88 -18.13
N ARG A 279 5.47 -7.03 -19.32
CA ARG A 279 4.01 -7.03 -19.42
C ARG A 279 3.50 -7.72 -20.68
N ARG A 280 2.72 -8.79 -20.49
CA ARG A 280 2.11 -9.56 -21.58
C ARG A 280 0.82 -10.24 -21.17
N SER A 281 -0.11 -10.41 -22.12
CA SER A 281 -1.32 -11.18 -21.93
C SER A 281 -1.00 -12.67 -21.72
N GLY A 282 -1.66 -13.30 -20.75
CA GLY A 282 -1.50 -14.72 -20.45
C GLY A 282 -2.08 -15.09 -19.09
N PHE A 283 -2.05 -16.38 -18.80
CA PHE A 283 -2.45 -16.90 -17.50
C PHE A 283 -1.48 -16.43 -16.41
N LEU A 284 -2.04 -15.92 -15.33
CA LEU A 284 -1.32 -15.68 -14.08
C LEU A 284 -1.39 -16.94 -13.22
N ARG A 285 -0.81 -16.87 -12.04
CA ARG A 285 -0.73 -18.00 -11.12
C ARG A 285 -2.11 -18.42 -10.63
N PRO A 286 -2.44 -19.70 -10.68
CA PRO A 286 -3.59 -20.23 -10.00
C PRO A 286 -3.45 -20.05 -8.47
N GLN A 287 -4.56 -19.79 -7.83
CA GLN A 287 -4.68 -19.68 -6.37
C GLN A 287 -5.70 -20.70 -5.88
N MET A 288 -5.38 -21.42 -4.84
CA MET A 288 -6.30 -22.32 -4.16
C MET A 288 -6.79 -21.69 -2.89
N ARG A 289 -8.09 -21.67 -2.71
CA ARG A 289 -8.75 -21.19 -1.50
C ARG A 289 -9.76 -22.23 -1.03
N THR A 290 -9.77 -22.48 0.26
CA THR A 290 -10.72 -23.37 0.89
C THR A 290 -11.36 -22.65 2.04
N THR A 291 -12.68 -22.47 2.00
CA THR A 291 -13.45 -21.83 3.06
C THR A 291 -14.52 -22.79 3.57
N SER A 292 -14.98 -22.58 4.81
CA SER A 292 -16.06 -23.35 5.39
C SER A 292 -17.40 -23.12 4.65
N SER A 293 -17.58 -21.91 4.07
CA SER A 293 -18.80 -21.50 3.38
C SER A 293 -18.81 -21.94 1.92
N LEU A 294 -17.72 -21.70 1.16
CA LEU A 294 -17.67 -21.94 -0.30
C LEU A 294 -16.94 -23.25 -0.68
N GLY A 295 -16.36 -23.98 0.30
CA GLY A 295 -15.59 -25.21 0.06
C GLY A 295 -14.27 -24.97 -0.64
N PHE A 296 -13.68 -26.06 -1.19
CA PHE A 296 -12.44 -25.97 -1.99
C PHE A 296 -12.70 -25.33 -3.35
N GLY A 297 -11.93 -24.33 -3.69
CA GLY A 297 -12.03 -23.63 -4.96
C GLY A 297 -10.69 -23.25 -5.58
N LEU A 298 -10.72 -23.02 -6.88
CA LEU A 298 -9.56 -22.65 -7.69
C LEU A 298 -9.86 -21.35 -8.42
N LYS A 299 -8.96 -20.36 -8.23
CA LYS A 299 -8.91 -19.11 -8.98
C LYS A 299 -7.84 -19.21 -10.06
N VAL A 300 -8.18 -18.94 -11.32
CA VAL A 300 -7.24 -18.99 -12.46
C VAL A 300 -7.25 -17.64 -13.18
N PRO A 301 -6.43 -16.69 -12.74
CA PRO A 301 -6.42 -15.36 -13.36
C PRO A 301 -5.84 -15.40 -14.77
N TYR A 302 -6.46 -14.65 -15.70
CA TYR A 302 -5.98 -14.38 -17.03
C TYR A 302 -5.78 -12.88 -17.22
N PHE A 303 -4.57 -12.49 -17.49
CA PHE A 303 -4.16 -11.10 -17.69
C PHE A 303 -4.21 -10.72 -19.15
N VAL A 304 -4.82 -9.59 -19.48
CA VAL A 304 -4.95 -9.04 -20.82
C VAL A 304 -4.34 -7.64 -20.86
N THR A 305 -3.34 -7.45 -21.69
CA THR A 305 -2.80 -6.12 -21.96
C THR A 305 -3.72 -5.36 -22.93
N LEU A 306 -4.17 -4.19 -22.54
CA LEU A 306 -4.96 -3.27 -23.34
C LEU A 306 -4.10 -2.06 -23.77
N GLY A 307 -3.20 -2.30 -24.73
CA GLY A 307 -2.20 -1.32 -25.13
C GLY A 307 -1.08 -1.14 -24.09
N ARG A 308 -0.44 0.05 -24.08
CA ARG A 308 0.74 0.32 -23.25
C ARG A 308 0.40 0.70 -21.80
N SER A 309 -0.77 1.28 -21.57
CA SER A 309 -1.13 1.94 -20.31
C SER A 309 -2.36 1.34 -19.62
N ALA A 310 -3.02 0.32 -20.20
CA ALA A 310 -4.17 -0.31 -19.60
C ALA A 310 -4.05 -1.84 -19.58
N ASP A 311 -4.68 -2.48 -18.60
CA ASP A 311 -4.79 -3.93 -18.49
C ASP A 311 -6.11 -4.37 -17.85
N LEU A 312 -6.47 -5.60 -18.14
CA LEU A 312 -7.61 -6.28 -17.57
C LEU A 312 -7.19 -7.66 -17.07
N THR A 313 -7.49 -7.98 -15.85
CA THR A 313 -7.34 -9.33 -15.30
C THR A 313 -8.73 -9.91 -15.08
N LEU A 314 -9.00 -11.05 -15.70
CA LEU A 314 -10.22 -11.83 -15.49
C LEU A 314 -9.87 -13.07 -14.68
N THR A 315 -10.56 -13.28 -13.57
CA THR A 315 -10.29 -14.39 -12.66
C THR A 315 -11.56 -15.22 -12.45
N PRO A 316 -11.78 -16.30 -13.22
CA PRO A 316 -12.77 -17.27 -12.85
C PRO A 316 -12.38 -17.97 -11.54
N TYR A 317 -13.30 -17.98 -10.59
CA TYR A 317 -13.22 -18.70 -9.33
C TYR A 317 -14.31 -19.77 -9.31
N LEU A 318 -13.89 -21.02 -9.28
CA LEU A 318 -14.79 -22.17 -9.33
C LEU A 318 -14.54 -23.03 -8.08
N SER A 319 -15.58 -23.27 -7.34
CA SER A 319 -15.63 -24.27 -6.29
C SER A 319 -16.45 -25.46 -6.76
N ALA A 320 -16.07 -26.67 -6.39
CA ALA A 320 -16.59 -27.92 -6.94
C ALA A 320 -18.10 -28.09 -6.79
N SER A 321 -18.74 -27.40 -5.83
CA SER A 321 -20.17 -27.53 -5.56
C SER A 321 -20.85 -26.23 -5.13
N ARG A 322 -20.12 -25.11 -4.90
CA ARG A 322 -20.68 -24.02 -4.12
C ARG A 322 -20.66 -22.64 -4.80
N THR A 323 -19.72 -22.31 -5.68
CA THR A 323 -19.72 -21.01 -6.34
C THR A 323 -19.22 -21.03 -7.78
N ARG A 324 -19.77 -20.12 -8.58
CA ARG A 324 -19.30 -19.73 -9.91
C ARG A 324 -19.15 -18.22 -9.90
N THR A 325 -17.91 -17.76 -9.74
CA THR A 325 -17.58 -16.34 -9.65
C THR A 325 -16.68 -15.94 -10.81
N LEU A 326 -16.92 -14.77 -11.36
CA LEU A 326 -16.01 -14.10 -12.27
C LEU A 326 -15.57 -12.78 -11.63
N GLU A 327 -14.31 -12.72 -11.25
CA GLU A 327 -13.67 -11.49 -10.79
C GLU A 327 -13.06 -10.77 -12.01
N ALA A 328 -13.07 -9.45 -12.00
CA ALA A 328 -12.45 -8.62 -13.02
C ALA A 328 -11.71 -7.46 -12.34
N ARG A 329 -10.47 -7.21 -12.76
CA ARG A 329 -9.69 -6.04 -12.35
C ARG A 329 -9.17 -5.33 -13.57
N TYR A 330 -9.59 -4.09 -13.75
CA TYR A 330 -9.12 -3.17 -14.77
C TYR A 330 -8.21 -2.10 -14.18
N ARG A 331 -7.07 -1.83 -14.83
CA ARG A 331 -6.17 -0.74 -14.45
C ARG A 331 -5.81 0.09 -15.67
N GLN A 332 -5.78 1.40 -15.48
CA GLN A 332 -5.40 2.37 -16.52
C GLN A 332 -4.47 3.41 -15.93
N ALA A 333 -3.29 3.55 -16.51
CA ALA A 333 -2.39 4.67 -16.24
C ALA A 333 -2.61 5.76 -17.30
N PHE A 334 -2.71 7.00 -16.84
CA PHE A 334 -2.76 8.22 -17.66
C PHE A 334 -1.47 9.00 -17.46
N SER A 335 -1.18 9.97 -18.32
CA SER A 335 -0.03 10.87 -18.13
C SER A 335 -0.15 11.74 -16.87
N PHE A 336 -1.35 11.89 -16.33
CA PHE A 336 -1.68 12.72 -15.18
C PHE A 336 -2.37 11.95 -14.04
N GLY A 337 -2.35 10.60 -14.05
CA GLY A 337 -2.99 9.84 -12.99
C GLY A 337 -3.19 8.36 -13.32
N GLU A 338 -3.95 7.70 -12.47
CA GLU A 338 -4.25 6.28 -12.57
C GLU A 338 -5.68 5.97 -12.15
N LEU A 339 -6.24 4.89 -12.70
CA LEU A 339 -7.56 4.35 -12.37
C LEU A 339 -7.46 2.84 -12.21
N GLN A 340 -8.02 2.32 -11.14
CA GLN A 340 -8.25 0.89 -10.94
C GLN A 340 -9.73 0.66 -10.68
N LEU A 341 -10.29 -0.34 -11.34
CA LEU A 341 -11.61 -0.86 -11.08
C LEU A 341 -11.49 -2.36 -10.81
N GLU A 342 -12.14 -2.84 -9.78
CA GLU A 342 -12.21 -4.25 -9.46
C GLU A 342 -13.60 -4.64 -9.02
N GLY A 343 -14.02 -5.84 -9.33
CA GLY A 343 -15.33 -6.30 -8.99
C GLY A 343 -15.51 -7.78 -9.31
N ALA A 344 -16.58 -8.33 -8.80
CA ALA A 344 -16.94 -9.71 -9.06
C ALA A 344 -18.45 -9.87 -9.20
N ILE A 345 -18.83 -10.88 -9.95
CA ILE A 345 -20.20 -11.38 -10.04
C ILE A 345 -20.17 -12.86 -9.70
N SER A 346 -20.99 -13.25 -8.73
CA SER A 346 -21.05 -14.59 -8.18
C SER A 346 -22.47 -15.15 -8.24
N ARG A 347 -22.51 -16.46 -8.43
CA ARG A 347 -23.71 -17.26 -8.20
C ARG A 347 -23.30 -18.44 -7.34
N ASP A 348 -23.82 -18.52 -6.16
CA ASP A 348 -23.43 -19.49 -5.14
C ASP A 348 -24.64 -20.11 -4.46
N ASP A 349 -24.38 -21.09 -3.59
CA ASP A 349 -25.39 -21.82 -2.84
C ASP A 349 -25.72 -21.17 -1.48
N LEU A 350 -25.03 -20.06 -1.13
CA LEU A 350 -25.28 -19.34 0.13
C LEU A 350 -26.58 -18.55 0.07
N GLU A 351 -26.90 -18.00 -1.12
CA GLU A 351 -28.18 -17.39 -1.42
C GLU A 351 -28.69 -17.96 -2.73
N GLU A 352 -29.47 -19.04 -2.63
CA GLU A 352 -29.93 -19.81 -3.79
C GLU A 352 -30.71 -18.97 -4.81
N GLY A 353 -30.23 -19.00 -6.04
CA GLY A 353 -30.88 -18.34 -7.16
C GLY A 353 -30.59 -16.86 -7.30
N GLU A 354 -29.89 -16.23 -6.36
CA GLU A 354 -29.49 -14.85 -6.44
C GLU A 354 -28.13 -14.67 -7.15
N THR A 355 -27.97 -13.51 -7.75
CA THR A 355 -26.69 -13.07 -8.31
C THR A 355 -26.17 -11.95 -7.44
N ARG A 356 -25.05 -12.22 -6.75
CA ARG A 356 -24.39 -11.28 -5.85
C ARG A 356 -23.13 -10.73 -6.46
N GLY A 357 -22.64 -9.62 -5.95
CA GLY A 357 -21.38 -9.06 -6.43
C GLY A 357 -20.97 -7.77 -5.76
N TYR A 358 -19.82 -7.26 -6.16
CA TYR A 358 -19.31 -5.96 -5.74
C TYR A 358 -18.66 -5.23 -6.90
N LEU A 359 -18.50 -3.94 -6.75
CA LEU A 359 -17.69 -3.08 -7.61
C LEU A 359 -16.95 -2.05 -6.76
N PHE A 360 -15.61 -2.12 -6.75
CA PHE A 360 -14.74 -1.14 -6.15
C PHE A 360 -13.92 -0.44 -7.23
N GLY A 361 -13.72 0.85 -7.07
CA GLY A 361 -12.94 1.64 -7.99
C GLY A 361 -12.18 2.72 -7.26
N ALA A 362 -10.93 2.95 -7.64
CA ALA A 362 -10.11 4.04 -7.14
C ALA A 362 -9.39 4.71 -8.31
N GLY A 363 -9.47 6.03 -8.37
CA GLY A 363 -8.73 6.84 -9.33
C GLY A 363 -8.05 8.01 -8.64
N ARG A 364 -6.82 8.32 -9.03
CA ARG A 364 -6.08 9.48 -8.56
C ARG A 364 -5.48 10.20 -9.75
N PHE A 365 -5.76 11.49 -9.83
CA PHE A 365 -5.35 12.32 -10.97
C PHE A 365 -4.72 13.61 -10.48
N ASP A 366 -3.53 13.90 -10.99
CA ASP A 366 -2.83 15.15 -10.74
C ASP A 366 -3.35 16.22 -11.70
N LEU A 367 -3.90 17.29 -11.14
CA LEU A 367 -4.46 18.41 -11.87
C LEU A 367 -3.50 19.61 -11.86
N PRO A 368 -3.65 20.57 -12.79
CA PRO A 368 -2.87 21.79 -12.78
C PRO A 368 -2.89 22.52 -11.44
N ARG A 369 -1.83 23.27 -11.14
CA ARG A 369 -1.66 24.06 -9.91
C ARG A 369 -1.55 23.24 -8.63
N GLY A 370 -1.17 21.96 -8.71
CA GLY A 370 -0.96 21.07 -7.55
C GLY A 370 -2.25 20.57 -6.91
N TYR A 371 -3.38 20.58 -7.62
CA TYR A 371 -4.58 19.89 -7.19
C TYR A 371 -4.48 18.39 -7.51
N GLN A 372 -5.07 17.58 -6.66
CA GLN A 372 -5.27 16.14 -6.89
C GLN A 372 -6.75 15.82 -6.84
N LEU A 373 -7.21 15.07 -7.82
CA LEU A 373 -8.58 14.55 -7.89
C LEU A 373 -8.55 13.07 -7.54
N GLY A 374 -9.28 12.70 -6.49
CA GLY A 374 -9.57 11.33 -6.12
C GLY A 374 -10.97 10.94 -6.57
N VAL A 375 -11.13 9.74 -7.10
CA VAL A 375 -12.44 9.15 -7.40
C VAL A 375 -12.49 7.80 -6.72
N GLN A 376 -13.53 7.54 -5.95
CA GLN A 376 -13.74 6.27 -5.27
C GLN A 376 -15.15 5.76 -5.55
N ILE A 377 -15.25 4.47 -5.82
CA ILE A 377 -16.52 3.76 -6.05
C ILE A 377 -16.48 2.52 -5.18
N GLN A 378 -17.47 2.37 -4.31
CA GLN A 378 -17.63 1.16 -3.50
C GLN A 378 -19.11 0.84 -3.42
N THR A 379 -19.48 -0.33 -3.89
CA THR A 379 -20.83 -0.87 -3.76
C THR A 379 -20.79 -2.39 -3.76
N ALA A 380 -21.67 -3.00 -3.00
CA ALA A 380 -21.80 -4.45 -2.89
C ALA A 380 -23.26 -4.87 -2.81
N SER A 381 -23.53 -6.14 -3.04
CA SER A 381 -24.88 -6.70 -2.86
C SER A 381 -25.25 -6.78 -1.38
N SER A 382 -24.31 -7.18 -0.52
CA SER A 382 -24.48 -7.27 0.92
C SER A 382 -23.12 -7.29 1.64
N ARG A 383 -23.10 -7.03 2.95
CA ARG A 383 -21.91 -7.19 3.79
C ARG A 383 -21.46 -8.64 3.85
N GLN A 384 -22.42 -9.58 3.96
CA GLN A 384 -22.13 -11.00 3.99
C GLN A 384 -21.34 -11.44 2.75
N TYR A 385 -21.68 -10.90 1.55
CA TYR A 385 -20.95 -11.18 0.32
C TYR A 385 -19.48 -10.76 0.41
N LEU A 386 -19.20 -9.57 0.95
CA LEU A 386 -17.84 -9.07 1.10
C LEU A 386 -17.00 -9.95 2.03
N LEU A 387 -17.63 -10.46 3.10
CA LEU A 387 -17.00 -11.33 4.08
C LEU A 387 -16.82 -12.77 3.56
N ASP A 388 -17.83 -13.34 2.86
CA ASP A 388 -17.76 -14.71 2.32
C ASP A 388 -16.62 -14.86 1.30
N TYR A 389 -16.40 -13.81 0.51
CA TYR A 389 -15.38 -13.79 -0.54
C TYR A 389 -14.06 -13.14 -0.10
N ASP A 390 -13.96 -12.71 1.18
CA ASP A 390 -12.78 -12.09 1.76
C ASP A 390 -12.32 -10.87 0.95
N ILE A 391 -13.27 -9.98 0.65
CA ILE A 391 -13.01 -8.74 -0.09
C ILE A 391 -12.60 -7.64 0.88
N THR A 392 -13.41 -7.41 1.91
CA THR A 392 -13.18 -6.45 2.99
C THR A 392 -14.14 -6.72 4.14
N ASP A 393 -13.77 -6.37 5.36
CA ASP A 393 -14.61 -6.37 6.56
C ASP A 393 -15.34 -5.02 6.78
N ALA A 394 -15.17 -4.07 5.87
CA ALA A 394 -15.82 -2.77 5.94
C ALA A 394 -17.36 -2.91 6.04
N ASP A 395 -17.90 -2.19 6.98
CA ASP A 395 -19.35 -2.13 7.26
C ASP A 395 -20.01 -0.86 6.69
N ARG A 396 -19.24 0.05 6.13
CA ARG A 396 -19.69 1.25 5.40
C ARG A 396 -18.88 1.43 4.13
N LEU A 397 -19.55 1.68 3.04
CA LEU A 397 -18.95 1.89 1.74
C LEU A 397 -19.09 3.35 1.33
N TRP A 398 -18.02 3.91 0.77
CA TRP A 398 -17.98 5.27 0.27
C TRP A 398 -17.83 5.31 -1.25
N SER A 399 -18.72 6.05 -1.93
CA SER A 399 -18.60 6.35 -3.35
C SER A 399 -18.63 7.85 -3.57
N GLY A 400 -17.56 8.42 -4.12
CA GLY A 400 -17.50 9.86 -4.26
C GLY A 400 -16.28 10.38 -5.00
N VAL A 401 -16.19 11.69 -5.03
CA VAL A 401 -15.10 12.44 -5.63
C VAL A 401 -14.49 13.36 -4.59
N THR A 402 -13.16 13.40 -4.53
CA THR A 402 -12.40 14.27 -3.63
C THR A 402 -11.44 15.11 -4.45
N LEU A 403 -11.46 16.41 -4.25
CA LEU A 403 -10.49 17.36 -4.78
C LEU A 403 -9.66 17.90 -3.63
N GLN A 404 -8.33 17.75 -3.69
CA GLN A 404 -7.46 18.26 -2.62
C GLN A 404 -6.26 19.04 -3.17
N ARG A 405 -5.76 19.95 -2.34
CA ARG A 405 -4.50 20.65 -2.57
C ARG A 405 -3.85 20.96 -1.23
N ILE A 406 -2.58 20.58 -1.10
CA ILE A 406 -1.78 20.78 0.11
C ILE A 406 -0.53 21.57 -0.25
N ASN A 407 -0.34 22.71 0.41
CA ASN A 407 0.87 23.53 0.33
C ASN A 407 1.31 23.88 1.76
N ALA A 408 2.48 24.47 1.93
CA ALA A 408 3.01 24.85 3.24
C ALA A 408 2.09 25.80 4.03
N ASP A 409 1.39 26.71 3.33
CA ASP A 409 0.55 27.75 3.92
C ASP A 409 -0.94 27.58 3.64
N ARG A 410 -1.32 26.55 2.85
CA ARG A 410 -2.69 26.38 2.37
C ARG A 410 -3.08 24.93 2.27
N PHE A 411 -4.22 24.59 2.82
CA PHE A 411 -4.90 23.31 2.67
C PHE A 411 -6.27 23.53 2.03
N THR A 412 -6.62 22.72 1.05
CA THR A 412 -7.95 22.72 0.43
C THR A 412 -8.36 21.29 0.21
N ILE A 413 -9.54 20.92 0.66
CA ILE A 413 -10.18 19.64 0.36
C ILE A 413 -11.66 19.91 0.09
N ALA A 414 -12.20 19.27 -0.95
CA ALA A 414 -13.62 19.23 -1.22
C ALA A 414 -14.00 17.81 -1.62
N ARG A 415 -15.05 17.26 -1.05
CA ARG A 415 -15.54 15.94 -1.37
C ARG A 415 -17.05 15.92 -1.46
N ILE A 416 -17.56 15.11 -2.36
CA ILE A 416 -18.98 14.82 -2.49
C ILE A 416 -19.16 13.35 -2.80
N GLY A 417 -20.13 12.74 -2.17
CA GLY A 417 -20.39 11.33 -2.43
C GLY A 417 -21.53 10.75 -1.61
N ASN A 418 -21.59 9.44 -1.65
CA ASN A 418 -22.63 8.64 -1.01
C ASN A 418 -21.99 7.61 -0.09
N TYR A 419 -22.49 7.55 1.15
CA TYR A 419 -22.25 6.46 2.08
C TYR A 419 -23.34 5.41 1.96
N GLU A 420 -22.94 4.15 1.91
CA GLU A 420 -23.82 3.00 1.98
C GLU A 420 -23.47 2.23 3.25
N SER A 421 -24.37 2.21 4.24
CA SER A 421 -24.19 1.41 5.45
C SER A 421 -24.59 -0.03 5.16
N LEU A 422 -23.73 -0.96 5.58
CA LEU A 422 -23.97 -2.40 5.54
C LEU A 422 -24.15 -2.95 6.96
N ARG A 423 -24.26 -2.09 7.97
CA ARG A 423 -24.47 -2.46 9.36
C ARG A 423 -25.88 -2.96 9.58
N GLU A 424 -25.98 -4.04 10.35
CA GLU A 424 -27.25 -4.52 10.87
C GLU A 424 -27.83 -3.53 11.87
N GLY A 425 -29.13 -3.32 11.83
CA GLY A 425 -29.82 -2.41 12.73
C GLY A 425 -29.71 -0.93 12.40
N GLU A 426 -28.86 -0.54 11.43
CA GLU A 426 -28.90 0.80 10.85
C GLU A 426 -29.91 0.84 9.70
N GLU A 427 -31.01 1.57 9.88
CA GLU A 427 -31.91 1.85 8.76
C GLU A 427 -31.23 2.79 7.78
N ALA A 428 -30.94 2.32 6.58
CA ALA A 428 -30.32 3.13 5.53
C ALA A 428 -31.11 4.41 5.18
N SER A 429 -32.40 4.48 5.56
CA SER A 429 -33.25 5.63 5.35
C SER A 429 -33.00 6.79 6.33
N THR A 430 -32.47 6.49 7.51
CA THR A 430 -32.27 7.47 8.61
C THR A 430 -30.84 7.97 8.71
N SER A 431 -29.89 7.29 8.10
CA SER A 431 -28.49 7.69 8.09
C SER A 431 -28.18 8.69 6.97
N PRO A 432 -27.27 9.67 7.18
CA PRO A 432 -26.82 10.58 6.10
C PRO A 432 -26.19 9.81 4.95
N ALA A 433 -26.92 9.61 3.86
CA ALA A 433 -26.44 8.87 2.71
C ALA A 433 -25.64 9.74 1.74
N GLN A 434 -26.08 10.95 1.50
CA GLN A 434 -25.38 11.89 0.62
C GLN A 434 -24.68 12.94 1.47
N VAL A 435 -23.38 13.12 1.24
CA VAL A 435 -22.54 14.06 1.99
C VAL A 435 -21.70 14.89 1.03
N ALA A 436 -21.61 16.17 1.29
CA ALA A 436 -20.73 17.10 0.62
C ALA A 436 -19.98 17.93 1.66
N ASP A 437 -18.66 17.96 1.58
CA ASP A 437 -17.78 18.74 2.45
C ASP A 437 -16.81 19.56 1.60
N ALA A 438 -16.49 20.78 2.06
CA ALA A 438 -15.37 21.53 1.52
C ALA A 438 -14.70 22.31 2.65
N ILE A 439 -13.39 22.17 2.77
CA ILE A 439 -12.57 22.87 3.75
C ILE A 439 -11.47 23.61 3.00
N TRP A 440 -11.30 24.86 3.33
CA TRP A 440 -10.18 25.68 2.88
C TRP A 440 -9.53 26.32 4.09
N MET A 441 -8.23 26.14 4.24
CA MET A 441 -7.43 26.73 5.31
C MET A 441 -6.27 27.51 4.74
N ARG A 442 -5.93 28.61 5.37
CA ARG A 442 -4.75 29.40 5.03
C ARG A 442 -4.09 29.98 6.27
N ARG A 443 -2.79 29.73 6.40
CA ARG A 443 -1.94 30.36 7.40
C ARG A 443 -1.40 31.67 6.87
N ILE A 444 -1.51 32.74 7.67
CA ILE A 444 -1.03 34.08 7.34
C ILE A 444 -0.31 34.70 8.52
N GLU A 445 0.57 35.65 8.27
CA GLU A 445 1.20 36.50 9.25
C GLU A 445 0.63 37.91 9.13
N PRO A 446 -0.32 38.33 10.01
CA PRO A 446 -0.96 39.64 9.93
C PRO A 446 0.02 40.77 10.23
N GLY A 447 0.36 41.61 9.24
CA GLY A 447 1.37 42.66 9.37
C GLY A 447 1.08 43.72 10.44
N LEU A 448 -0.19 44.01 10.77
CA LEU A 448 -0.58 45.05 11.74
C LEU A 448 -0.48 44.56 13.17
N VAL A 449 -0.90 43.34 13.46
CA VAL A 449 -0.96 42.79 14.82
C VAL A 449 0.19 41.82 15.11
N GLY A 450 0.91 41.41 14.07
CA GLY A 450 1.93 40.37 14.15
C GLY A 450 1.37 39.01 14.53
N GLY A 451 2.28 38.04 14.81
CA GLY A 451 1.86 36.70 15.13
C GLY A 451 1.43 35.92 13.89
N GLU A 452 0.73 34.81 14.10
CA GLU A 452 0.24 33.90 13.08
C GLU A 452 -1.28 33.77 13.19
N ALA A 453 -1.96 33.74 12.04
CA ALA A 453 -3.39 33.49 11.98
C ALA A 453 -3.70 32.37 11.01
N LEU A 454 -4.55 31.44 11.41
CA LEU A 454 -5.18 30.43 10.58
C LEU A 454 -6.58 30.90 10.21
N LEU A 455 -6.82 31.07 8.91
CA LEU A 455 -8.15 31.34 8.37
C LEU A 455 -8.70 30.02 7.84
N GLN A 456 -9.96 29.75 8.18
CA GLN A 456 -10.65 28.53 7.77
C GLN A 456 -12.05 28.83 7.24
N TRP A 457 -12.41 28.20 6.12
CA TRP A 457 -13.77 28.07 5.63
C TRP A 457 -14.14 26.62 5.59
N SER A 458 -15.32 26.28 6.07
CA SER A 458 -15.88 24.93 6.02
C SER A 458 -17.31 25.00 5.49
N LEU A 459 -17.59 24.17 4.50
CA LEU A 459 -18.93 23.93 4.00
C LEU A 459 -19.26 22.46 4.25
N HIS A 460 -20.40 22.17 4.82
CA HIS A 460 -20.91 20.82 5.03
C HIS A 460 -22.37 20.75 4.60
N ALA A 461 -22.75 19.66 3.95
CA ALA A 461 -24.14 19.36 3.68
C ALA A 461 -24.36 17.85 3.68
N HIS A 462 -25.44 17.41 4.28
CA HIS A 462 -25.87 16.02 4.16
C HIS A 462 -27.38 15.90 3.90
N ARG A 463 -27.74 14.76 3.31
CA ARG A 463 -29.13 14.39 3.07
C ARG A 463 -29.38 12.96 3.50
N ARG A 464 -30.54 12.77 4.15
CA ARG A 464 -31.07 11.45 4.47
C ARG A 464 -32.10 11.00 3.42
N PRO A 465 -32.26 9.69 3.17
CA PRO A 465 -33.30 9.19 2.26
C PRO A 465 -34.71 9.34 2.80
N SER A 466 -34.90 9.30 4.13
CA SER A 466 -36.19 9.50 4.79
C SER A 466 -36.78 10.87 4.50
N LYS A 467 -38.13 10.97 4.44
CA LYS A 467 -38.91 12.19 4.32
C LYS A 467 -39.71 12.50 5.58
N GLU A 468 -39.58 11.65 6.60
CA GLU A 468 -40.31 11.81 7.84
C GLU A 468 -39.69 12.95 8.67
N ASP A 469 -40.55 13.74 9.31
CA ASP A 469 -40.14 14.82 10.20
C ASP A 469 -39.23 14.33 11.31
N VAL A 470 -38.19 15.08 11.66
CA VAL A 470 -37.13 14.78 12.63
C VAL A 470 -36.17 13.67 12.14
N VAL A 471 -36.70 12.53 11.68
CA VAL A 471 -35.92 11.37 11.24
C VAL A 471 -35.18 11.66 9.93
N GLY A 472 -35.83 12.38 9.02
CA GLY A 472 -35.32 12.72 7.71
C GLY A 472 -34.52 14.02 7.64
N ARG A 473 -34.05 14.55 8.78
CA ARG A 473 -33.32 15.83 8.86
C ARG A 473 -32.23 15.92 7.81
N ASP A 474 -32.34 16.92 6.95
CA ASP A 474 -31.30 17.35 6.02
C ASP A 474 -30.64 18.63 6.58
N MET A 475 -29.33 18.75 6.48
CA MET A 475 -28.59 19.90 6.99
C MET A 475 -27.56 20.42 6.00
N ALA A 476 -27.42 21.74 5.93
CA ALA A 476 -26.30 22.41 5.28
C ALA A 476 -25.73 23.47 6.20
N ARG A 477 -24.40 23.54 6.29
CA ARG A 477 -23.66 24.49 7.14
C ARG A 477 -22.58 25.19 6.35
N ALA A 478 -22.45 26.50 6.57
CA ALA A 478 -21.31 27.29 6.13
C ALA A 478 -20.64 27.90 7.36
N SER A 479 -19.38 27.60 7.59
CA SER A 479 -18.61 28.03 8.74
C SER A 479 -17.39 28.83 8.32
N PHE A 480 -17.07 29.88 9.09
CA PHE A 480 -15.85 30.65 8.98
C PHE A 480 -15.15 30.69 10.31
N GLY A 481 -13.86 30.36 10.33
CA GLY A 481 -13.00 30.36 11.51
C GLY A 481 -11.76 31.23 11.33
N VAL A 482 -11.34 31.88 12.41
CA VAL A 482 -10.07 32.56 12.55
C VAL A 482 -9.45 32.17 13.88
N ASP A 483 -8.26 31.60 13.86
CA ASP A 483 -7.46 31.37 15.06
C ASP A 483 -6.17 32.15 14.93
N TRP A 484 -5.97 33.11 15.83
CA TRP A 484 -4.77 33.94 15.87
C TRP A 484 -3.98 33.70 17.16
N ARG A 485 -2.65 33.67 17.01
CA ARG A 485 -1.70 33.51 18.11
C ARG A 485 -0.51 34.43 17.90
N ARG A 486 -0.13 35.15 18.96
CA ARG A 486 1.14 35.88 19.02
C ARG A 486 1.86 35.56 20.31
N SER A 487 3.09 35.07 20.20
CA SER A 487 3.93 34.73 21.34
C SER A 487 5.15 35.65 21.45
N GLU A 488 5.56 35.92 22.68
CA GLU A 488 6.74 36.72 23.03
C GLU A 488 7.54 35.97 24.11
N ILE A 489 8.87 36.02 23.99
CA ILE A 489 9.76 35.47 25.02
C ILE A 489 10.01 36.51 26.09
N LEU A 490 9.61 36.20 27.31
CA LEU A 490 9.79 37.04 28.48
C LEU A 490 11.09 36.72 29.21
N PRO A 491 11.60 37.64 30.10
CA PRO A 491 12.73 37.36 30.97
C PRO A 491 12.52 36.07 31.76
N GLY A 492 13.59 35.28 31.94
CA GLY A 492 13.54 33.96 32.62
C GLY A 492 13.14 32.80 31.70
N GLY A 493 12.99 33.07 30.41
CA GLY A 493 12.68 31.99 29.42
C GLY A 493 11.20 31.61 29.34
N PHE A 494 10.32 32.39 29.92
CA PHE A 494 8.88 32.21 29.77
C PHE A 494 8.44 32.60 28.37
N VAL A 495 7.53 31.84 27.78
CA VAL A 495 6.87 32.17 26.52
C VAL A 495 5.42 32.50 26.81
N ALA A 496 5.07 33.77 26.65
CA ALA A 496 3.71 34.23 26.80
C ALA A 496 3.06 34.38 25.43
N ALA A 497 1.81 33.94 25.29
CA ALA A 497 1.06 34.11 24.04
C ALA A 497 -0.32 34.72 24.31
N GLY A 498 -0.69 35.65 23.45
CA GLY A 498 -2.08 36.12 23.30
C GLY A 498 -2.79 35.24 22.25
N LEU A 499 -4.03 34.89 22.50
CA LEU A 499 -4.84 34.01 21.71
C LEU A 499 -6.18 34.66 21.38
N PHE A 500 -6.60 34.54 20.13
CA PHE A 500 -7.91 34.99 19.67
C PHE A 500 -8.49 33.98 18.70
N GLY A 501 -9.72 33.56 18.95
CA GLY A 501 -10.50 32.72 18.06
C GLY A 501 -11.82 33.41 17.70
N LEU A 502 -12.30 33.17 16.49
CA LEU A 502 -13.63 33.59 16.07
C LEU A 502 -14.20 32.51 15.17
N ASN A 503 -15.36 31.97 15.53
CA ASN A 503 -16.12 31.06 14.69
C ASN A 503 -17.47 31.69 14.39
N ALA A 504 -17.91 31.60 13.15
CA ALA A 504 -19.21 32.06 12.68
C ALA A 504 -19.83 30.99 11.78
N ASP A 505 -21.02 30.55 12.13
CA ASP A 505 -21.72 29.46 11.47
C ASP A 505 -23.09 29.94 10.99
N LEU A 506 -23.48 29.44 9.81
CA LEU A 506 -24.82 29.60 9.24
C LEU A 506 -25.33 28.22 8.88
N TYR A 507 -26.48 27.88 9.45
CA TYR A 507 -27.12 26.57 9.24
C TYR A 507 -28.39 26.76 8.42
N ARG A 508 -28.68 25.74 7.62
CA ARG A 508 -29.98 25.51 7.00
C ARG A 508 -30.39 24.08 7.34
N ILE A 509 -31.51 23.97 8.06
CA ILE A 509 -32.07 22.73 8.56
C ILE A 509 -33.38 22.50 7.81
N ALA A 510 -33.69 21.29 7.41
CA ALA A 510 -34.91 20.93 6.74
C ALA A 510 -35.39 19.55 7.22
N GLN A 511 -36.69 19.32 7.18
CA GLN A 511 -37.34 18.08 7.60
C GLN A 511 -37.16 17.75 9.08
N ASP A 512 -37.04 18.80 9.92
CA ASP A 512 -37.01 18.65 11.38
C ASP A 512 -37.71 19.86 12.03
N SER A 513 -38.93 19.66 12.48
CA SER A 513 -39.76 20.68 13.11
C SER A 513 -39.29 21.07 14.52
N GLN A 514 -38.26 20.43 15.08
CA GLN A 514 -37.70 20.81 16.39
C GLN A 514 -36.74 21.99 16.30
N TYR A 515 -36.30 22.35 15.11
CA TYR A 515 -35.35 23.44 14.84
C TYR A 515 -35.92 24.41 13.81
N ASP A 516 -35.48 25.65 13.87
CA ASP A 516 -35.79 26.65 12.87
C ASP A 516 -35.05 26.32 11.53
N ASP A 517 -35.67 26.74 10.41
CA ASP A 517 -35.12 26.45 9.08
C ASP A 517 -33.70 27.04 8.85
N VAL A 518 -33.42 28.16 9.52
CA VAL A 518 -32.14 28.88 9.40
C VAL A 518 -31.69 29.35 10.75
N GLU A 519 -30.52 28.90 11.15
CA GLU A 519 -29.85 29.25 12.40
C GLU A 519 -28.47 29.86 12.14
N SER A 520 -28.04 30.77 12.99
CA SER A 520 -26.71 31.38 12.90
C SER A 520 -26.09 31.55 14.27
N ARG A 521 -24.78 31.33 14.34
CA ARG A 521 -24.05 31.43 15.58
C ARG A 521 -22.71 32.13 15.35
N VAL A 522 -22.29 32.95 16.34
CA VAL A 522 -20.95 33.58 16.37
C VAL A 522 -20.31 33.34 17.73
N VAL A 523 -19.16 32.68 17.76
CA VAL A 523 -18.46 32.32 18.98
C VAL A 523 -17.07 32.95 18.98
N PRO A 524 -16.85 34.09 19.63
CA PRO A 524 -15.51 34.60 19.87
C PRO A 524 -14.84 33.87 21.04
N THR A 525 -13.54 33.65 20.94
CA THR A 525 -12.71 33.10 22.01
C THR A 525 -11.52 34.02 22.27
N LEU A 526 -11.31 34.39 23.51
CA LEU A 526 -10.13 35.15 23.93
C LEU A 526 -9.30 34.31 24.88
N GLY A 527 -7.97 34.42 24.79
CA GLY A 527 -7.10 33.66 25.67
C GLY A 527 -5.70 34.20 25.85
N ALA A 528 -5.08 33.69 26.88
CA ALA A 528 -3.66 33.88 27.17
C ALA A 528 -3.03 32.54 27.54
N GLU A 529 -1.80 32.36 27.14
CA GLU A 529 -1.04 31.14 27.41
C GLU A 529 0.33 31.53 27.95
N LEU A 530 0.79 30.79 28.96
CA LEU A 530 2.13 30.89 29.50
C LEU A 530 2.78 29.52 29.49
N ARG A 531 3.91 29.41 28.81
CA ARG A 531 4.78 28.20 28.75
C ARG A 531 6.12 28.48 29.37
N TRP A 532 6.69 27.51 30.00
CA TRP A 532 8.05 27.60 30.53
C TRP A 532 8.91 26.42 30.07
N PRO A 533 9.49 26.46 28.87
CA PRO A 533 10.34 25.39 28.38
C PRO A 533 11.69 25.40 29.13
N LEU A 534 11.95 24.37 29.89
CA LEU A 534 13.16 24.17 30.69
C LEU A 534 13.96 23.02 30.10
N MET A 535 15.23 23.21 29.90
CA MET A 535 16.15 22.16 29.42
C MET A 535 17.28 21.95 30.45
N ALA A 536 17.56 20.69 30.75
CA ALA A 536 18.66 20.27 31.61
C ALA A 536 19.41 19.08 30.99
N GLN A 537 20.69 18.97 31.28
CA GLN A 537 21.48 17.80 30.93
C GLN A 537 21.91 17.07 32.20
N SER A 538 21.73 15.76 32.24
CA SER A 538 22.09 14.92 33.36
C SER A 538 22.54 13.55 32.87
N GLY A 539 23.76 13.13 33.24
CA GLY A 539 24.31 11.82 32.82
C GLY A 539 24.42 11.64 31.31
N GLY A 540 24.62 12.72 30.55
CA GLY A 540 24.63 12.72 29.08
C GLY A 540 23.26 12.75 28.43
N ALA A 541 22.16 12.57 29.17
CA ALA A 541 20.78 12.68 28.64
C ALA A 541 20.30 14.14 28.69
N THR A 542 19.49 14.51 27.73
CA THR A 542 18.79 15.79 27.70
C THR A 542 17.37 15.62 28.23
N HIS A 543 16.99 16.45 29.20
CA HIS A 543 15.67 16.55 29.78
C HIS A 543 15.02 17.85 29.33
N LEU A 544 13.81 17.76 28.80
CA LEU A 544 12.94 18.90 28.49
C LEU A 544 11.73 18.82 29.41
N VAL A 545 11.42 19.90 30.11
CA VAL A 545 10.23 20.03 30.95
C VAL A 545 9.50 21.29 30.54
N GLU A 546 8.25 21.18 30.17
CA GLU A 546 7.43 22.32 29.75
C GLU A 546 6.11 22.36 30.49
N PRO A 547 5.97 23.05 31.61
CA PRO A 547 4.68 23.41 32.18
C PRO A 547 4.00 24.47 31.31
N VAL A 548 2.68 24.31 31.16
CA VAL A 548 1.82 25.19 30.37
C VAL A 548 0.55 25.51 31.15
N VAL A 549 0.18 26.77 31.18
CA VAL A 549 -1.11 27.26 31.67
C VAL A 549 -1.70 28.12 30.60
N GLN A 550 -2.94 27.79 30.21
CA GLN A 550 -3.69 28.53 29.23
C GLN A 550 -5.05 28.90 29.81
N LEU A 551 -5.44 30.16 29.69
CA LEU A 551 -6.74 30.67 30.07
C LEU A 551 -7.52 31.02 28.80
N LEU A 552 -8.74 30.54 28.68
CA LEU A 552 -9.63 30.80 27.55
C LEU A 552 -10.99 31.24 28.08
N TYR A 553 -11.60 32.17 27.35
CA TYR A 553 -12.99 32.61 27.59
C TYR A 553 -13.75 32.65 26.28
N SER A 554 -14.87 31.98 26.22
CA SER A 554 -15.86 32.05 25.15
C SER A 554 -17.22 32.39 25.77
N PRO A 555 -17.97 33.37 25.25
CA PRO A 555 -19.31 33.67 25.76
C PRO A 555 -20.20 32.42 25.68
N ARG A 556 -21.09 32.27 26.66
CA ARG A 556 -22.18 31.29 26.55
C ARG A 556 -23.27 31.89 25.69
N THR A 557 -23.69 31.15 24.70
CA THR A 557 -24.81 31.50 23.83
C THR A 557 -25.98 30.59 24.16
N ASP A 558 -27.19 31.12 24.24
CA ASP A 558 -28.41 30.31 24.43
C ASP A 558 -28.71 29.48 23.16
N ASP A 559 -28.01 29.78 22.06
CA ASP A 559 -28.24 29.18 20.71
C ASP A 559 -27.67 27.74 20.56
N ASP A 560 -26.98 27.22 21.58
CA ASP A 560 -26.37 25.88 21.49
C ASP A 560 -27.41 24.75 21.49
N THR A 561 -28.62 24.99 21.98
CA THR A 561 -29.76 24.05 21.94
C THR A 561 -30.55 24.10 20.64
N ASP A 562 -30.39 25.18 19.86
CA ASP A 562 -31.15 25.44 18.63
C ASP A 562 -30.46 24.89 17.37
N ILE A 563 -29.31 24.25 17.57
CA ILE A 563 -28.52 23.64 16.50
C ILE A 563 -28.40 22.13 16.71
N PRO A 564 -28.78 21.30 15.71
CA PRO A 564 -28.61 19.87 15.82
C PRO A 564 -27.12 19.47 15.79
N ASN A 565 -26.70 18.65 16.76
CA ASN A 565 -25.33 18.14 16.82
C ASN A 565 -25.16 16.86 16.00
N GLU A 566 -24.58 16.95 14.81
CA GLU A 566 -24.37 15.85 13.89
C GLU A 566 -22.90 15.39 13.83
N ASP A 567 -21.92 16.31 14.02
CA ASP A 567 -20.51 16.04 13.83
C ASP A 567 -19.64 16.20 15.10
N SER A 568 -20.24 16.56 16.23
CA SER A 568 -19.51 16.90 17.45
C SER A 568 -19.84 15.99 18.65
N ARG A 569 -20.30 14.76 18.43
CA ARG A 569 -20.70 13.82 19.50
C ARG A 569 -19.55 12.95 20.02
N LEU A 570 -18.67 12.47 19.12
CA LEU A 570 -17.56 11.59 19.49
C LEU A 570 -16.35 12.45 19.88
N ILE A 571 -16.19 12.70 21.16
CA ILE A 571 -15.19 13.64 21.67
C ILE A 571 -13.96 12.86 22.13
N GLU A 572 -12.82 13.15 21.53
CA GLU A 572 -11.52 12.69 22.03
C GLU A 572 -10.91 13.75 22.93
N PHE A 573 -10.29 13.31 24.04
CA PHE A 573 -9.47 14.16 24.90
C PHE A 573 -8.07 13.55 24.99
N ASP A 574 -7.10 14.29 24.48
CA ASP A 574 -5.72 13.84 24.36
C ASP A 574 -4.69 14.96 24.52
N GLU A 575 -3.41 14.61 24.47
CA GLU A 575 -2.30 15.55 24.56
C GLU A 575 -2.25 16.54 23.38
N GLY A 576 -2.83 16.21 22.25
CA GLY A 576 -2.89 17.06 21.06
C GLY A 576 -3.92 18.19 21.21
N ASN A 577 -5.02 17.96 21.95
CA ASN A 577 -6.08 18.93 22.13
C ASN A 577 -6.23 19.49 23.55
N LEU A 578 -5.37 19.10 24.51
CA LEU A 578 -5.37 19.62 25.87
C LEU A 578 -5.38 21.17 25.92
N PHE A 579 -4.65 21.81 24.98
CA PHE A 579 -4.55 23.25 24.84
C PHE A 579 -5.29 23.79 23.59
N GLY A 580 -6.24 23.03 23.06
CA GLY A 580 -7.09 23.45 21.95
C GLY A 580 -8.07 24.56 22.32
N PHE A 581 -8.47 25.38 21.36
CA PHE A 581 -9.56 26.35 21.53
C PHE A 581 -10.90 25.70 21.77
N ASN A 582 -11.12 24.55 21.10
CA ASN A 582 -12.31 23.73 21.15
C ASN A 582 -11.90 22.26 21.10
N ARG A 583 -12.58 21.37 21.85
CA ARG A 583 -12.30 19.92 21.85
C ARG A 583 -13.35 19.11 21.13
N PHE A 584 -14.45 19.77 20.74
CA PHE A 584 -15.41 19.13 19.88
C PHE A 584 -14.79 18.89 18.50
N PRO A 585 -14.97 17.69 17.91
CA PRO A 585 -14.31 17.32 16.65
C PRO A 585 -14.84 18.05 15.43
N GLY A 586 -16.09 18.53 15.52
CA GLY A 586 -16.80 19.23 14.44
C GLY A 586 -17.03 20.71 14.72
N TRP A 587 -18.02 21.26 14.02
CA TRP A 587 -18.44 22.64 14.08
C TRP A 587 -19.84 22.82 14.70
N ASP A 588 -20.51 21.73 15.08
CA ASP A 588 -21.87 21.81 15.62
C ASP A 588 -21.87 22.19 17.10
N ALA A 589 -20.77 21.99 17.82
CA ALA A 589 -20.62 22.38 19.22
C ALA A 589 -19.29 23.10 19.48
N TYR A 590 -19.33 24.05 20.42
CA TYR A 590 -18.16 24.79 20.91
C TYR A 590 -18.14 24.84 22.44
N GLU A 591 -16.93 24.78 23.00
CA GLU A 591 -16.76 24.99 24.44
C GLU A 591 -17.04 26.45 24.85
N SER A 592 -17.78 26.61 25.92
CA SER A 592 -18.20 27.89 26.46
C SER A 592 -17.66 28.17 27.86
N GLY A 593 -17.76 29.41 28.31
CA GLY A 593 -17.36 29.87 29.64
C GLY A 593 -15.86 30.14 29.78
N LEU A 594 -15.47 30.47 31.05
CA LEU A 594 -14.07 30.62 31.41
C LEU A 594 -13.47 29.26 31.74
N ARG A 595 -12.34 28.93 31.11
CA ARG A 595 -11.62 27.69 31.33
C ARG A 595 -10.13 27.88 31.43
N ALA A 596 -9.49 27.09 32.28
CA ALA A 596 -8.05 27.01 32.46
C ALA A 596 -7.58 25.61 32.08
N ASN A 597 -6.74 25.54 31.07
CA ASN A 597 -6.07 24.33 30.66
C ASN A 597 -4.67 24.31 31.31
N VAL A 598 -4.39 23.28 32.08
CA VAL A 598 -3.13 23.16 32.80
C VAL A 598 -2.47 21.83 32.46
N GLY A 599 -1.20 21.85 32.13
CA GLY A 599 -0.47 20.63 31.86
C GLY A 599 1.03 20.79 31.95
N VAL A 600 1.71 19.68 31.97
CA VAL A 600 3.16 19.59 31.94
C VAL A 600 3.58 18.47 31.00
N SER A 601 4.56 18.76 30.18
CA SER A 601 5.24 17.72 29.41
C SER A 601 6.68 17.57 29.89
N TRP A 602 7.15 16.34 29.95
CA TRP A 602 8.53 15.98 30.20
C TRP A 602 9.02 15.01 29.16
N THR A 603 10.17 15.30 28.56
CA THR A 603 10.81 14.40 27.59
C THR A 603 12.27 14.20 27.98
N ARG A 604 12.71 12.96 28.03
CA ARG A 604 14.11 12.57 28.15
C ARG A 604 14.60 12.00 26.83
N LEU A 605 15.68 12.57 26.32
CA LEU A 605 16.42 12.08 25.16
C LEU A 605 17.75 11.50 25.67
N ASP A 606 17.90 10.19 25.52
CA ASP A 606 19.10 9.48 25.99
C ASP A 606 20.14 9.38 24.87
N PRO A 607 21.45 9.59 25.16
CA PRO A 607 22.49 9.51 24.14
C PRO A 607 22.65 8.12 23.50
N THR A 608 22.09 7.06 24.10
CA THR A 608 22.06 5.72 23.53
C THR A 608 20.92 5.51 22.53
N GLY A 609 20.15 6.57 22.20
CA GLY A 609 19.15 6.59 21.14
C GLY A 609 17.74 6.19 21.59
N TRP A 610 17.46 6.02 22.89
CA TRP A 610 16.09 5.88 23.38
C TRP A 610 15.53 7.20 23.92
N SER A 611 14.21 7.32 23.88
CA SER A 611 13.53 8.47 24.48
C SER A 611 12.27 8.04 25.23
N ILE A 612 11.91 8.82 26.23
CA ILE A 612 10.64 8.69 26.94
C ILE A 612 10.04 10.09 27.11
N GLY A 613 8.74 10.19 26.89
CA GLY A 613 7.95 11.39 27.14
C GLY A 613 6.76 11.10 28.02
N LEU A 614 6.39 12.08 28.83
CA LEU A 614 5.23 12.07 29.68
C LEU A 614 4.53 13.44 29.52
N THR A 615 3.23 13.41 29.26
CA THR A 615 2.37 14.60 29.29
C THR A 615 1.24 14.35 30.27
N ALA A 616 1.01 15.26 31.19
CA ALA A 616 -0.10 15.21 32.11
C ALA A 616 -0.82 16.56 32.14
N GLY A 617 -2.14 16.52 32.21
CA GLY A 617 -2.91 17.77 32.21
C GLY A 617 -4.38 17.58 32.52
N ARG A 618 -5.06 18.72 32.71
CA ARG A 618 -6.46 18.80 33.09
C ARG A 618 -7.07 20.14 32.67
N VAL A 619 -8.36 20.14 32.46
CA VAL A 619 -9.18 21.36 32.21
C VAL A 619 -10.00 21.70 33.44
N PHE A 620 -9.96 22.97 33.82
CA PHE A 620 -10.78 23.56 34.91
C PHE A 620 -11.75 24.57 34.31
N ARG A 621 -13.00 24.56 34.74
CA ARG A 621 -14.07 25.48 34.28
C ARG A 621 -14.71 26.22 35.45
N ASP A 622 -15.15 27.43 35.23
CA ASP A 622 -15.93 28.21 36.21
C ASP A 622 -17.31 27.58 36.49
N LYS A 623 -17.92 26.97 35.47
CA LYS A 623 -19.17 26.22 35.52
C LYS A 623 -19.09 25.01 34.60
N PRO A 624 -19.89 23.96 34.86
CA PRO A 624 -20.06 22.88 33.91
C PRO A 624 -20.44 23.40 32.53
N ASP A 625 -19.94 22.80 31.48
CA ASP A 625 -20.36 23.06 30.13
C ASP A 625 -21.35 21.97 29.71
N GLU A 626 -22.61 22.34 29.48
CA GLU A 626 -23.72 21.43 29.20
C GLU A 626 -23.66 20.85 27.78
N ALA A 627 -22.79 21.40 26.92
CA ALA A 627 -22.54 20.81 25.59
C ALA A 627 -21.87 19.44 25.66
N PHE A 628 -21.16 19.14 26.79
CA PHE A 628 -20.62 17.80 27.02
C PHE A 628 -21.67 16.87 27.67
N ALA A 629 -21.73 15.64 27.21
CA ALA A 629 -22.56 14.63 27.86
C ALA A 629 -22.13 14.39 29.31
N VAL A 630 -23.05 14.00 30.17
CA VAL A 630 -22.81 13.81 31.62
C VAL A 630 -21.76 12.73 31.89
N ASP A 631 -21.72 11.69 31.04
CA ASP A 631 -20.78 10.57 31.15
C ASP A 631 -19.42 10.87 30.46
N SER A 632 -19.25 12.05 29.81
CA SER A 632 -18.04 12.43 29.13
C SER A 632 -16.88 12.74 30.10
N PRO A 633 -15.63 12.33 29.82
CA PRO A 633 -14.44 12.70 30.62
C PRO A 633 -14.20 14.22 30.70
N LEU A 634 -14.86 14.98 29.84
CA LEU A 634 -14.76 16.45 29.80
C LEU A 634 -15.92 17.17 30.51
N TYR A 635 -16.92 16.43 31.01
CA TYR A 635 -18.06 17.02 31.72
C TYR A 635 -17.66 17.62 33.06
N GLY A 636 -18.43 18.60 33.51
CA GLY A 636 -18.27 19.17 34.85
C GLY A 636 -17.31 20.38 34.93
N ARG A 637 -16.99 20.81 36.16
CA ARG A 637 -16.05 21.90 36.42
C ARG A 637 -14.59 21.46 36.23
N ARG A 638 -14.32 20.19 36.21
CA ARG A 638 -13.00 19.61 36.03
C ARG A 638 -13.14 18.44 35.07
N SER A 639 -12.30 18.40 34.05
CA SER A 639 -12.20 17.19 33.23
C SER A 639 -11.57 16.07 34.03
N ASP A 640 -11.57 14.87 33.51
CA ASP A 640 -10.66 13.83 33.95
C ASP A 640 -9.19 14.27 33.79
N TRP A 641 -8.30 13.60 34.52
CA TRP A 641 -6.86 13.72 34.32
C TRP A 641 -6.46 13.01 33.05
N LEU A 642 -5.75 13.72 32.20
CA LEU A 642 -5.06 13.14 31.03
C LEU A 642 -3.62 12.82 31.42
N VAL A 643 -3.20 11.58 31.18
CA VAL A 643 -1.79 11.16 31.25
C VAL A 643 -1.45 10.41 29.97
N ALA A 644 -0.49 10.94 29.22
CA ALA A 644 0.02 10.31 28.01
C ALA A 644 1.51 10.02 28.18
N THR A 645 1.91 8.80 27.86
CA THR A 645 3.32 8.37 27.87
C THR A 645 3.72 7.82 26.52
N HIS A 646 4.93 8.13 26.08
CA HIS A 646 5.50 7.49 24.91
C HIS A 646 6.95 7.09 25.18
N PHE A 647 7.32 5.93 24.71
CA PHE A 647 8.69 5.41 24.77
C PHE A 647 9.13 4.98 23.37
N SER A 648 10.32 5.38 22.98
CA SER A 648 10.96 4.94 21.74
C SER A 648 12.36 4.42 22.06
N GLY A 649 12.58 3.14 21.82
CA GLY A 649 13.84 2.46 22.07
C GLY A 649 14.73 2.38 20.84
N ALA A 650 16.05 2.51 21.01
CA ALA A 650 17.05 2.34 19.94
C ALA A 650 16.98 0.96 19.23
N ASN A 651 16.32 -0.01 19.87
CA ASN A 651 16.14 -1.36 19.34
C ASN A 651 14.84 -1.55 18.54
N GLY A 652 14.16 -0.45 18.15
CA GLY A 652 12.91 -0.47 17.38
C GLY A 652 11.65 -0.77 18.21
N LEU A 653 11.73 -0.77 19.55
CA LEU A 653 10.58 -0.86 20.44
C LEU A 653 9.93 0.53 20.60
N ALA A 654 8.64 0.64 20.36
CA ALA A 654 7.84 1.83 20.61
C ALA A 654 6.64 1.44 21.49
N ILE A 655 6.37 2.24 22.51
CA ILE A 655 5.22 2.07 23.40
C ILE A 655 4.56 3.44 23.57
N ALA A 656 3.26 3.50 23.40
CA ALA A 656 2.47 4.68 23.71
C ALA A 656 1.28 4.26 24.58
N ASN A 657 1.04 5.00 25.64
CA ASN A 657 -0.13 4.83 26.48
C ASN A 657 -0.80 6.18 26.71
N ARG A 658 -2.11 6.20 26.64
CA ARG A 658 -2.95 7.35 26.96
C ARG A 658 -4.03 6.92 27.92
N ALA A 659 -4.11 7.55 29.07
CA ALA A 659 -5.06 7.27 30.12
C ALA A 659 -5.84 8.51 30.51
N LEU A 660 -7.14 8.37 30.67
CA LEU A 660 -8.04 9.33 31.28
C LEU A 660 -8.60 8.71 32.55
N PHE A 661 -8.60 9.47 33.66
CA PHE A 661 -9.12 8.98 34.94
C PHE A 661 -9.62 10.14 35.82
N ASP A 662 -10.62 9.85 36.59
CA ASP A 662 -11.24 10.80 37.50
C ASP A 662 -10.41 11.07 38.76
N ASP A 663 -10.92 11.89 39.70
CA ASP A 663 -10.26 12.20 40.96
C ASP A 663 -10.15 11.01 41.93
N ASP A 664 -10.94 9.95 41.72
CA ASP A 664 -10.91 8.68 42.49
C ASP A 664 -9.99 7.65 41.82
N LEU A 665 -9.25 8.02 40.76
CA LEU A 665 -8.39 7.15 39.95
C LEU A 665 -9.16 6.04 39.19
N LYS A 666 -10.44 6.23 38.96
CA LYS A 666 -11.21 5.36 38.08
C LYS A 666 -10.95 5.80 36.64
N PHE A 667 -10.52 4.86 35.82
CA PHE A 667 -10.30 5.13 34.40
C PHE A 667 -11.62 5.34 33.69
N SER A 668 -11.69 6.35 32.84
CA SER A 668 -12.73 6.55 31.82
C SER A 668 -12.28 6.08 30.43
N ARG A 669 -10.96 6.10 30.19
CA ARG A 669 -10.35 5.56 28.97
C ARG A 669 -8.90 5.15 29.25
N ASP A 670 -8.48 4.02 28.69
CA ASP A 670 -7.07 3.61 28.63
C ASP A 670 -6.75 3.01 27.26
N GLU A 671 -5.73 3.53 26.61
CA GLU A 671 -5.28 3.10 25.30
C GLU A 671 -3.79 2.83 25.35
N LEU A 672 -3.41 1.58 25.10
CA LEU A 672 -2.04 1.13 25.01
C LEU A 672 -1.72 0.69 23.58
N ARG A 673 -0.64 1.22 23.00
CA ARG A 673 -0.09 0.77 21.72
C ARG A 673 1.34 0.34 21.91
N LEU A 674 1.69 -0.79 21.33
CA LEU A 674 3.02 -1.37 21.36
C LEU A 674 3.42 -1.74 19.93
N GLY A 675 4.59 -1.27 19.51
CA GLY A 675 5.22 -1.64 18.26
C GLY A 675 6.65 -2.11 18.51
N TRP A 676 7.08 -3.20 17.89
CA TRP A 676 8.47 -3.64 17.94
C TRP A 676 8.92 -4.12 16.57
N LEU A 677 9.79 -3.33 15.97
CA LEU A 677 10.29 -3.57 14.62
C LEU A 677 11.77 -3.95 14.66
N ARG A 678 12.06 -5.18 14.23
CA ARG A 678 13.40 -5.71 14.04
C ARG A 678 13.50 -6.43 12.70
N PRO A 679 14.68 -6.67 12.16
CA PRO A 679 14.83 -7.41 10.90
C PRO A 679 14.19 -8.80 10.89
N ASN A 680 14.05 -9.44 12.04
CA ASN A 680 13.51 -10.79 12.23
C ASN A 680 12.23 -10.86 13.06
N LEU A 681 11.70 -9.70 13.51
CA LEU A 681 10.49 -9.61 14.33
C LEU A 681 9.74 -8.31 14.04
N GLN A 682 8.47 -8.44 13.74
CA GLN A 682 7.52 -7.33 13.63
C GLN A 682 6.37 -7.62 14.57
N LEU A 683 6.18 -6.81 15.59
CA LEU A 683 5.10 -6.96 16.56
C LEU A 683 4.35 -5.64 16.64
N SER A 684 3.05 -5.68 16.50
CA SER A 684 2.15 -4.61 16.86
C SER A 684 1.06 -5.13 17.78
N ALA A 685 0.73 -4.38 18.83
CA ALA A 685 -0.37 -4.69 19.71
C ALA A 685 -1.05 -3.39 20.16
N GLY A 686 -2.36 -3.43 20.25
CA GLY A 686 -3.19 -2.35 20.76
C GLY A 686 -4.18 -2.90 21.77
N TYR A 687 -4.28 -2.26 22.91
CA TYR A 687 -5.33 -2.50 23.89
C TYR A 687 -6.11 -1.21 24.08
N LEU A 688 -7.43 -1.31 24.06
CA LEU A 688 -8.34 -0.21 24.28
C LEU A 688 -9.35 -0.61 25.35
N TRP A 689 -9.49 0.25 26.36
CA TRP A 689 -10.57 0.20 27.32
C TRP A 689 -11.25 1.57 27.37
N ILE A 690 -12.58 1.60 27.29
CA ILE A 690 -13.40 2.81 27.36
C ILE A 690 -14.63 2.50 28.19
N ASP A 691 -14.92 3.36 29.20
CA ASP A 691 -16.16 3.31 29.98
C ASP A 691 -17.39 3.60 29.09
N SER A 692 -18.56 3.15 29.50
CA SER A 692 -19.82 3.45 28.82
C SER A 692 -20.08 4.96 28.76
N ASP A 693 -20.60 5.45 27.64
CA ASP A 693 -20.98 6.85 27.43
C ASP A 693 -22.27 6.92 26.62
N ARG A 694 -23.34 7.39 27.22
CA ARG A 694 -24.66 7.50 26.57
C ARG A 694 -24.70 8.60 25.53
N GLY A 695 -23.88 9.65 25.70
CA GLY A 695 -23.75 10.72 24.73
C GLY A 695 -23.15 10.27 23.42
N GLU A 696 -22.26 9.27 23.49
CA GLU A 696 -21.65 8.60 22.35
C GLU A 696 -22.47 7.36 21.87
N SER A 697 -23.68 7.16 22.40
CA SER A 697 -24.53 5.98 22.13
C SER A 697 -23.86 4.65 22.49
N ARG A 698 -22.92 4.66 23.44
CA ARG A 698 -22.25 3.48 23.97
C ARG A 698 -22.82 3.08 25.34
N SER A 699 -23.71 2.12 25.33
CA SER A 699 -24.41 1.66 26.54
C SER A 699 -23.58 0.74 27.43
N PHE A 700 -22.47 0.20 26.96
CA PHE A 700 -21.59 -0.75 27.66
C PHE A 700 -20.13 -0.32 27.48
N ASP A 701 -19.30 -0.75 28.42
CA ASP A 701 -17.86 -0.58 28.32
C ASP A 701 -17.33 -1.27 27.05
N ALA A 702 -16.27 -0.73 26.49
CA ALA A 702 -15.53 -1.40 25.42
C ALA A 702 -14.16 -1.85 25.97
N SER A 703 -13.77 -3.08 25.71
CA SER A 703 -12.46 -3.61 26.09
C SER A 703 -11.96 -4.56 25.02
N GLU A 704 -11.00 -4.11 24.23
CA GLU A 704 -10.53 -4.84 23.08
C GLU A 704 -9.00 -4.93 23.03
N LEU A 705 -8.50 -6.09 22.60
CA LEU A 705 -7.11 -6.33 22.27
C LEU A 705 -6.98 -6.65 20.79
N SER A 706 -6.10 -5.96 20.09
CA SER A 706 -5.64 -6.32 18.76
C SER A 706 -4.14 -6.61 18.82
N ALA A 707 -3.70 -7.71 18.21
CA ALA A 707 -2.28 -8.04 18.15
C ALA A 707 -1.93 -8.72 16.83
N ALA A 708 -0.82 -8.29 16.23
CA ALA A 708 -0.26 -8.89 15.03
C ALA A 708 1.24 -9.10 15.23
N VAL A 709 1.73 -10.28 14.89
CA VAL A 709 3.15 -10.61 14.97
C VAL A 709 3.61 -11.33 13.71
N GLY A 710 4.71 -10.86 13.15
CA GLY A 710 5.47 -11.51 12.10
C GLY A 710 6.87 -11.82 12.62
N TRP A 711 7.32 -13.06 12.50
CA TRP A 711 8.66 -13.45 12.98
C TRP A 711 9.36 -14.38 12.01
N GLN A 712 10.67 -14.24 11.92
CA GLN A 712 11.50 -15.12 11.13
C GLN A 712 11.77 -16.40 11.91
N ILE A 713 11.19 -17.52 11.47
CA ILE A 713 11.38 -18.85 12.07
C ILE A 713 12.78 -19.38 11.69
N ALA A 714 13.15 -19.22 10.42
CA ALA A 714 14.44 -19.59 9.84
C ALA A 714 14.72 -18.70 8.63
N PRO A 715 15.96 -18.68 8.09
CA PRO A 715 16.23 -17.96 6.84
C PRO A 715 15.22 -18.35 5.75
N GLY A 716 14.49 -17.34 5.23
CA GLY A 716 13.43 -17.52 4.24
C GLY A 716 12.11 -18.10 4.76
N LEU A 717 11.98 -18.43 6.05
CA LEU A 717 10.75 -18.93 6.64
C LEU A 717 10.21 -17.94 7.68
N TRP A 718 9.04 -17.40 7.42
CA TRP A 718 8.35 -16.44 8.27
C TRP A 718 7.04 -17.01 8.80
N GLY A 719 6.77 -16.77 10.06
CA GLY A 719 5.48 -16.99 10.68
C GLY A 719 4.76 -15.65 10.85
N LYS A 720 3.44 -15.65 10.74
CA LYS A 720 2.56 -14.55 11.13
C LYS A 720 1.44 -15.08 12.02
N ALA A 721 1.02 -14.27 12.99
CA ALA A 721 -0.20 -14.48 13.76
C ALA A 721 -0.88 -13.14 14.01
N GLU A 722 -2.20 -13.13 13.92
CA GLU A 722 -3.04 -11.96 14.18
C GLU A 722 -4.25 -12.37 15.00
N THR A 723 -4.68 -11.52 15.92
CA THR A 723 -5.90 -11.72 16.67
C THR A 723 -6.55 -10.41 17.07
N ARG A 724 -7.88 -10.43 17.15
CA ARG A 724 -8.69 -9.40 17.78
C ARG A 724 -9.61 -10.07 18.80
N TYR A 725 -9.55 -9.61 20.04
CA TYR A 725 -10.29 -10.17 21.16
C TYR A 725 -11.09 -9.09 21.88
N ASP A 726 -12.38 -9.35 22.08
CA ASP A 726 -13.29 -8.50 22.83
C ASP A 726 -13.49 -9.11 24.23
N PHE A 727 -13.01 -8.43 25.28
CA PHE A 727 -13.09 -8.89 26.66
C PHE A 727 -14.48 -8.71 27.27
N VAL A 728 -15.28 -7.77 26.79
CA VAL A 728 -16.65 -7.57 27.26
C VAL A 728 -17.54 -8.68 26.74
N ALA A 729 -17.47 -8.96 25.46
CA ALA A 729 -18.17 -10.10 24.85
C ALA A 729 -17.50 -11.45 25.17
N ASN A 730 -16.31 -11.45 25.77
CA ASN A 730 -15.50 -12.63 26.11
C ASN A 730 -15.32 -13.60 24.94
N ARG A 731 -14.98 -13.04 23.77
CA ARG A 731 -14.80 -13.81 22.54
C ARG A 731 -13.73 -13.21 21.64
N ALA A 732 -13.04 -14.08 20.91
CA ALA A 732 -12.25 -13.64 19.78
C ALA A 732 -13.18 -13.19 18.65
N GLN A 733 -12.84 -12.09 17.97
CA GLN A 733 -13.53 -11.65 16.77
C GLN A 733 -12.86 -12.23 15.53
N LYS A 734 -11.52 -12.24 15.51
CA LYS A 734 -10.69 -12.77 14.44
C LYS A 734 -9.44 -13.43 15.00
N ALA A 735 -9.00 -14.54 14.40
CA ALA A 735 -7.69 -15.11 14.62
C ALA A 735 -7.12 -15.62 13.28
N GLU A 736 -5.87 -15.29 13.01
CA GLU A 736 -5.15 -15.72 11.81
C GLU A 736 -3.80 -16.31 12.20
N LEU A 737 -3.41 -17.40 11.52
CA LEU A 737 -2.07 -17.97 11.57
C LEU A 737 -1.59 -18.18 10.14
N GLY A 738 -0.36 -17.81 9.85
CA GLY A 738 0.22 -17.98 8.53
C GLY A 738 1.70 -18.32 8.56
N VAL A 739 2.16 -18.95 7.50
CA VAL A 739 3.57 -19.26 7.26
C VAL A 739 3.92 -18.91 5.82
N THR A 740 4.97 -18.11 5.65
CA THR A 740 5.54 -17.76 4.35
C THR A 740 6.94 -18.34 4.24
N TYR A 741 7.15 -19.22 3.26
CA TYR A 741 8.47 -19.64 2.85
C TYR A 741 8.89 -18.93 1.58
N ARG A 742 10.02 -18.22 1.61
CA ARG A 742 10.57 -17.48 0.47
C ARG A 742 12.05 -17.79 0.28
N ASN A 743 12.41 -18.14 -0.92
CA ASN A 743 13.80 -18.17 -1.37
C ASN A 743 13.94 -17.53 -2.77
N GLU A 744 15.12 -17.70 -3.40
CA GLU A 744 15.44 -17.11 -4.70
C GLU A 744 14.52 -17.54 -5.86
N CYS A 745 13.81 -18.68 -5.74
CA CYS A 745 13.07 -19.25 -6.86
C CYS A 745 11.61 -19.62 -6.55
N ILE A 746 11.21 -19.61 -5.28
CA ILE A 746 9.84 -19.97 -4.88
C ILE A 746 9.40 -19.15 -3.67
N THR A 747 8.15 -18.75 -3.66
CA THR A 747 7.46 -18.27 -2.46
C THR A 747 6.23 -19.13 -2.26
N VAL A 748 6.04 -19.64 -1.05
CA VAL A 748 4.87 -20.41 -0.63
C VAL A 748 4.26 -19.71 0.55
N ASP A 749 3.00 -19.26 0.42
CA ASP A 749 2.24 -18.67 1.49
C ASP A 749 1.12 -19.65 1.88
N MET A 750 1.00 -19.94 3.17
CA MET A 750 -0.05 -20.75 3.76
C MET A 750 -0.66 -19.98 4.91
N GLY A 751 -1.98 -19.91 4.96
CA GLY A 751 -2.71 -19.23 6.02
C GLY A 751 -3.93 -20.01 6.47
N VAL A 752 -4.32 -19.79 7.70
CA VAL A 752 -5.62 -20.14 8.23
C VAL A 752 -6.15 -18.94 8.98
N GLU A 753 -7.33 -18.49 8.60
CA GLU A 753 -8.07 -17.43 9.28
C GLU A 753 -9.37 -17.99 9.82
N ARG A 754 -9.73 -17.58 11.03
CA ARG A 754 -11.03 -17.85 11.60
C ARG A 754 -11.66 -16.57 12.11
N ARG A 755 -12.83 -16.26 11.58
CA ARG A 755 -13.74 -15.24 12.07
C ARG A 755 -14.74 -15.90 13.02
N PHE A 756 -14.82 -15.39 14.25
CA PHE A 756 -15.68 -15.96 15.29
C PHE A 756 -16.99 -15.18 15.47
N SER A 757 -17.03 -13.92 15.03
CA SER A 757 -18.23 -13.10 15.17
C SER A 757 -19.34 -13.67 14.32
N ALA A 758 -20.38 -14.13 15.00
CA ALA A 758 -21.67 -14.42 14.41
C ALA A 758 -22.65 -13.33 14.90
N SER A 759 -23.37 -12.74 14.01
CA SER A 759 -24.58 -11.98 14.25
C SER A 759 -25.74 -12.76 13.62
N ASP A 760 -26.93 -12.25 13.69
CA ASP A 760 -28.11 -12.93 13.10
C ASP A 760 -27.96 -13.17 11.58
N THR A 761 -27.04 -12.45 10.92
CA THR A 761 -26.75 -12.58 9.48
C THR A 761 -25.30 -12.97 9.16
N LEU A 762 -24.40 -12.97 10.14
CA LEU A 762 -22.97 -13.26 9.93
C LEU A 762 -22.57 -14.58 10.59
N GLU A 763 -22.32 -15.59 9.78
CA GLU A 763 -21.83 -16.89 10.27
C GLU A 763 -20.33 -16.89 10.53
N ALA A 764 -19.90 -17.69 11.53
CA ALA A 764 -18.48 -17.91 11.76
C ALA A 764 -17.85 -18.64 10.57
N GLN A 765 -16.71 -18.15 10.09
CA GLN A 765 -16.05 -18.69 8.90
C GLN A 765 -14.61 -19.08 9.20
N THR A 766 -14.14 -20.15 8.57
CA THR A 766 -12.74 -20.57 8.60
C THR A 766 -12.23 -20.68 7.17
N ASP A 767 -11.16 -19.97 6.89
CA ASP A 767 -10.53 -19.91 5.57
C ASP A 767 -9.14 -20.52 5.61
N PHE A 768 -8.79 -21.30 4.61
CA PHE A 768 -7.46 -21.86 4.37
C PHE A 768 -6.97 -21.38 3.02
N ASP A 769 -5.87 -20.67 3.02
CA ASP A 769 -5.24 -20.16 1.81
C ASP A 769 -3.90 -20.85 1.55
N LEU A 770 -3.69 -21.23 0.30
CA LEU A 770 -2.41 -21.70 -0.20
C LEU A 770 -2.08 -21.00 -1.51
N SER A 771 -1.00 -20.26 -1.52
CA SER A 771 -0.47 -19.69 -2.75
C SER A 771 0.99 -20.11 -2.98
N VAL A 772 1.31 -20.44 -4.23
CA VAL A 772 2.66 -20.82 -4.65
C VAL A 772 3.11 -19.90 -5.76
N ARG A 773 4.25 -19.27 -5.59
CA ARG A 773 4.90 -18.39 -6.56
C ARG A 773 6.19 -19.00 -7.04
N LEU A 774 6.33 -19.17 -8.36
CA LEU A 774 7.56 -19.60 -9.00
C LEU A 774 8.28 -18.39 -9.59
N GLY A 775 9.56 -18.19 -9.27
CA GLY A 775 10.40 -17.16 -9.89
C GLY A 775 10.74 -17.49 -11.35
N GLY A 776 11.30 -16.53 -12.09
CA GLY A 776 11.81 -16.75 -13.45
C GLY A 776 10.79 -16.64 -14.59
N PHE A 777 9.53 -16.32 -14.30
CA PHE A 777 8.50 -16.04 -15.31
C PHE A 777 7.97 -14.61 -15.13
N GLY A 778 8.35 -13.71 -16.05
CA GLY A 778 8.07 -12.28 -15.99
C GLY A 778 8.94 -11.52 -14.98
N ARG A 779 9.05 -10.20 -15.14
CA ARG A 779 9.85 -9.37 -14.25
C ARG A 779 9.17 -9.23 -12.89
N GLN A 780 9.78 -9.77 -11.85
CA GLN A 780 9.28 -9.64 -10.49
C GLN A 780 9.94 -8.44 -9.82
N LYS A 781 9.18 -7.40 -9.50
CA LYS A 781 9.59 -6.36 -8.56
C LYS A 781 9.37 -6.91 -7.15
N ASP A 782 10.30 -7.66 -6.64
CA ASP A 782 10.32 -8.00 -5.23
C ASP A 782 10.84 -6.79 -4.44
N GLY A 783 10.08 -6.40 -3.42
CA GLY A 783 10.53 -5.40 -2.46
C GLY A 783 11.81 -5.88 -1.74
N PRO A 784 12.55 -4.97 -1.08
CA PRO A 784 13.79 -5.30 -0.37
C PRO A 784 13.49 -6.20 0.83
N GLY A 785 13.52 -7.50 0.62
CA GLY A 785 13.46 -8.52 1.66
C GLY A 785 14.65 -9.44 1.52
N THR A 786 15.26 -9.83 2.63
CA THR A 786 16.33 -10.84 2.66
C THR A 786 15.79 -12.15 2.13
N VAL A 787 16.07 -12.43 0.88
CA VAL A 787 15.77 -13.72 0.25
C VAL A 787 16.79 -14.75 0.74
N ALA A 788 16.34 -15.88 1.27
CA ALA A 788 17.24 -16.99 1.58
C ALA A 788 17.83 -17.51 0.28
N ARG A 789 19.12 -17.34 0.07
CA ARG A 789 19.83 -17.96 -1.04
C ARG A 789 20.29 -19.35 -0.61
N ARG A 790 20.07 -20.34 -1.46
CA ARG A 790 20.73 -21.63 -1.28
C ARG A 790 22.23 -21.38 -1.33
N SER A 791 22.94 -21.75 -0.26
CA SER A 791 24.41 -21.70 -0.29
C SER A 791 24.92 -22.81 -1.21
N CYS A 792 25.33 -22.42 -2.39
CA CYS A 792 26.26 -23.20 -3.17
C CYS A 792 27.66 -22.75 -2.66
N MET A 793 28.33 -23.52 -1.82
CA MET A 793 29.69 -23.20 -1.46
C MET A 793 30.53 -23.08 -2.72
N ARG A 794 31.39 -22.09 -2.78
CA ARG A 794 32.35 -21.84 -3.85
C ARG A 794 33.43 -22.90 -3.86
#